data_d7ded05fa661f6db2484f805cfe3af16
#
_entry.id   d7ded05fa661f6db2484f805cfe3af16
#
_cell.length_a   1.000
_cell.length_b   1.000
_cell.length_c   1.000
_cell.angle_alpha   90.00
_cell.angle_beta   90.00
_cell.angle_gamma   90.00
#
_symmetry.space_group_name_H-M   'P 1'
#
loop_
_entity.id
_entity.type
_entity.pdbx_description
1 polymer ?
#
loop_
_entity_poly.entity_id
_entity_poly.type
_entity_poly.pdbx_seq_one_letter_code
_entity_poly.pdbx_strand_id
1 'polypeptide(L)'
;MSERAKIVIIGGGIAGCSALYHLAKMGCTDVLLLERDELTSGSTWHAAGNVPTYSTSWSVMQVQKYSAALYRELATDKDFPISYHVTGSVRLAHSEERMAEFRHVKSMARANNMEYDMLTPADLVDRYPLIKTHDLLGALWDPLDGDIDPSQVTQAMARAARALGARVRRNERVTGLRQHKNHEWTVTTNAAGVETEIDCEIVINAAGYRAGELMQLIGRHLPIMTMAHQYLITEEIDELAARSEPLPLLRDPDTSYYLRQERNGFILGPYEWQATPMWLDGIPDQFANMLWPDELERLEKQILDAGERVPVLADAGIARVVNGPIPYAPDGNPYLGPERGMRNFFHCNTVSFGIAQGGGAGKAIAEWILDGRPEFDLWAIDRRRYKAYATTQYTVDKAVEVYQNEYAMGFPFEERPAGRPAYMSPLYEQLKKKGAAYGARGGWERPTYFDPKNEVTDHSLSFFRRNGWRTVVAKEVHAARNGVAVLDLPGFTKIEVEGPGALAYLDNLLCTKLPKVGRISLVYALLPDGKVLSEFTVVRVAEDRFYLVGAAGSEWHDLDVLEMALPTDGSVTLKNVTADYGSIILVGPRSRDVLSQVTTTPVDNASFKWLSMQMIDTAVGPVRALRVNYVGELGWELHASNEQMVALYNAIWKAGEQYQIADMGIYAVDSLRLDKCYRGWKADLEIGFSPFDASLDRFVDLNKPSFVGRDALIAEKARGSAYRFVPMILDQDGDADAPFCASVFSGEKRIGIITSGGWSFTLNKSVALAYVRPEFEAAGTKVEIEIFGTRKSATIGLEPLFDPKNDRLRS
;
A
#
# COMPACT_ATOMS: atom_id res chain seq x y z
N MET A 1 -17.31 -18.06 -36.97
CA MET A 1 -16.52 -18.43 -35.81
C MET A 1 -16.17 -17.09 -35.15
N SER A 2 -16.46 -16.93 -33.85
CA SER A 2 -15.97 -15.77 -33.10
C SER A 2 -14.44 -15.71 -33.20
N GLU A 3 -13.90 -14.52 -33.25
CA GLU A 3 -12.46 -14.33 -33.20
C GLU A 3 -11.97 -14.70 -31.81
N ARG A 4 -10.72 -15.17 -31.67
CA ARG A 4 -10.15 -15.55 -30.38
C ARG A 4 -8.77 -14.93 -30.16
N ALA A 5 -8.49 -14.56 -28.92
CA ALA A 5 -7.18 -14.22 -28.39
C ALA A 5 -7.03 -14.87 -27.01
N LYS A 6 -5.79 -15.17 -26.59
CA LYS A 6 -5.60 -15.65 -25.21
C LYS A 6 -5.82 -14.50 -24.22
N ILE A 7 -5.30 -13.31 -24.51
CA ILE A 7 -5.40 -12.13 -23.66
C ILE A 7 -5.89 -10.96 -24.50
N VAL A 8 -6.87 -10.22 -23.97
CA VAL A 8 -7.33 -8.95 -24.54
C VAL A 8 -6.95 -7.81 -23.58
N ILE A 9 -6.21 -6.82 -24.08
CA ILE A 9 -5.86 -5.60 -23.37
C ILE A 9 -6.74 -4.47 -23.90
N ILE A 10 -7.37 -3.72 -23.01
CA ILE A 10 -8.28 -2.63 -23.36
C ILE A 10 -7.65 -1.30 -22.97
N GLY A 11 -7.22 -0.53 -23.97
CA GLY A 11 -6.56 0.78 -23.85
C GLY A 11 -5.13 0.78 -24.37
N GLY A 12 -4.85 1.72 -25.30
CA GLY A 12 -3.57 1.87 -26.00
C GLY A 12 -2.68 3.00 -25.48
N GLY A 13 -2.82 3.35 -24.20
CA GLY A 13 -1.90 4.23 -23.48
C GLY A 13 -0.63 3.53 -23.04
N ILE A 14 0.23 4.25 -22.28
CA ILE A 14 1.52 3.74 -21.81
C ILE A 14 1.39 2.41 -21.04
N ALA A 15 0.39 2.27 -20.17
CA ALA A 15 0.18 1.07 -19.36
C ALA A 15 -0.22 -0.15 -20.21
N GLY A 16 -1.17 0.00 -21.14
CA GLY A 16 -1.61 -1.08 -22.02
C GLY A 16 -0.55 -1.51 -23.01
N CYS A 17 0.17 -0.56 -23.62
CA CYS A 17 1.28 -0.89 -24.53
C CYS A 17 2.45 -1.54 -23.80
N SER A 18 2.69 -1.16 -22.55
CA SER A 18 3.70 -1.81 -21.70
C SER A 18 3.29 -3.26 -21.34
N ALA A 19 2.03 -3.48 -20.94
CA ALA A 19 1.53 -4.84 -20.68
C ALA A 19 1.64 -5.73 -21.93
N LEU A 20 1.28 -5.20 -23.09
CA LEU A 20 1.41 -5.88 -24.38
C LEU A 20 2.87 -6.28 -24.67
N TYR A 21 3.79 -5.34 -24.45
CA TYR A 21 5.22 -5.56 -24.68
C TYR A 21 5.78 -6.65 -23.77
N HIS A 22 5.47 -6.59 -22.47
CA HIS A 22 6.02 -7.56 -21.52
C HIS A 22 5.44 -8.95 -21.70
N LEU A 23 4.13 -9.07 -21.95
CA LEU A 23 3.51 -10.37 -22.27
C LEU A 23 4.18 -11.00 -23.51
N ALA A 24 4.34 -10.22 -24.58
CA ALA A 24 4.99 -10.71 -25.79
C ALA A 24 6.48 -11.07 -25.55
N LYS A 25 7.22 -10.24 -24.82
CA LYS A 25 8.64 -10.46 -24.46
C LYS A 25 8.81 -11.71 -23.59
N MET A 26 7.83 -12.03 -22.73
CA MET A 26 7.80 -13.25 -21.91
C MET A 26 7.24 -14.48 -22.66
N GLY A 27 7.01 -14.39 -23.96
CA GLY A 27 6.61 -15.50 -24.83
C GLY A 27 5.10 -15.70 -25.00
N CYS A 28 4.25 -14.87 -24.38
CA CYS A 28 2.82 -14.87 -24.63
C CYS A 28 2.49 -13.92 -25.77
N THR A 29 2.41 -14.43 -27.00
CA THR A 29 2.20 -13.63 -28.22
C THR A 29 0.76 -13.60 -28.71
N ASP A 30 -0.11 -14.51 -28.26
CA ASP A 30 -1.55 -14.45 -28.57
C ASP A 30 -2.27 -13.43 -27.69
N VAL A 31 -1.85 -12.19 -27.83
CA VAL A 31 -2.36 -11.02 -27.11
C VAL A 31 -2.89 -10.01 -28.14
N LEU A 32 -4.08 -9.49 -27.86
CA LEU A 32 -4.74 -8.46 -28.67
C LEU A 32 -4.94 -7.21 -27.81
N LEU A 33 -4.38 -6.08 -28.22
CA LEU A 33 -4.69 -4.77 -27.65
C LEU A 33 -5.75 -4.08 -28.50
N LEU A 34 -6.79 -3.58 -27.84
CA LEU A 34 -7.89 -2.80 -28.41
C LEU A 34 -7.78 -1.34 -27.93
N GLU A 35 -7.73 -0.42 -28.89
CA GLU A 35 -7.77 1.02 -28.62
C GLU A 35 -8.94 1.65 -29.37
N ARG A 36 -9.73 2.44 -28.64
CA ARG A 36 -10.95 3.06 -29.21
C ARG A 36 -10.66 4.14 -30.27
N ASP A 37 -9.51 4.80 -30.13
CA ASP A 37 -9.03 5.87 -31.00
C ASP A 37 -7.63 5.50 -31.54
N GLU A 38 -6.65 6.41 -31.49
CA GLU A 38 -5.26 6.13 -31.80
C GLU A 38 -4.47 5.80 -30.53
N LEU A 39 -3.37 5.07 -30.68
CA LEU A 39 -2.47 4.85 -29.53
C LEU A 39 -2.04 6.19 -28.93
N THR A 40 -1.98 6.24 -27.61
CA THR A 40 -1.63 7.42 -26.81
C THR A 40 -2.71 8.51 -26.68
N SER A 41 -3.85 8.39 -27.34
CA SER A 41 -4.89 9.44 -27.44
C SER A 41 -5.51 9.89 -26.12
N GLY A 42 -5.31 9.13 -25.03
CA GLY A 42 -5.73 9.50 -23.67
C GLY A 42 -4.77 10.49 -22.99
N SER A 43 -4.44 10.27 -21.71
CA SER A 43 -3.52 11.13 -20.95
C SER A 43 -2.06 11.04 -21.42
N THR A 44 -1.68 9.98 -22.13
CA THR A 44 -0.29 9.71 -22.47
C THR A 44 0.33 10.79 -23.36
N TRP A 45 -0.36 11.26 -24.41
CA TRP A 45 0.22 12.15 -25.41
C TRP A 45 0.56 13.55 -24.87
N HIS A 46 -0.16 14.02 -23.85
CA HIS A 46 0.04 15.34 -23.27
C HIS A 46 0.79 15.32 -21.92
N ALA A 47 1.30 14.16 -21.50
CA ALA A 47 2.08 14.07 -20.29
C ALA A 47 3.41 14.83 -20.42
N ALA A 48 3.89 15.43 -19.32
CA ALA A 48 5.15 16.17 -19.30
C ALA A 48 6.40 15.28 -19.52
N GLY A 49 6.28 13.97 -19.40
CA GLY A 49 7.32 13.01 -19.72
C GLY A 49 8.41 12.80 -18.66
N ASN A 50 8.22 13.30 -17.45
CA ASN A 50 9.18 13.08 -16.36
C ASN A 50 9.26 11.61 -15.97
N VAL A 51 10.47 11.11 -15.67
CA VAL A 51 10.76 9.71 -15.30
C VAL A 51 11.53 9.65 -13.98
N PRO A 52 10.95 10.09 -12.85
CA PRO A 52 11.58 9.98 -11.55
C PRO A 52 11.74 8.54 -11.10
N THR A 53 12.84 8.25 -10.37
CA THR A 53 13.00 7.02 -9.60
C THR A 53 12.68 7.21 -8.12
N TYR A 54 12.53 8.44 -7.66
CA TYR A 54 12.15 8.82 -6.30
C TYR A 54 10.71 8.43 -5.97
N SER A 55 10.52 7.75 -4.85
CA SER A 55 9.21 7.54 -4.22
C SER A 55 9.37 7.28 -2.73
N THR A 56 8.42 7.72 -1.93
CA THR A 56 8.29 7.36 -0.50
C THR A 56 7.60 6.00 -0.30
N SER A 57 7.01 5.44 -1.37
CA SER A 57 6.42 4.10 -1.39
C SER A 57 7.39 3.09 -1.97
N TRP A 58 7.68 2.01 -1.21
CA TRP A 58 8.54 0.92 -1.67
C TRP A 58 8.06 0.28 -2.98
N SER A 59 6.78 -0.07 -3.08
CA SER A 59 6.21 -0.68 -4.29
C SER A 59 6.29 0.24 -5.49
N VAL A 60 5.99 1.53 -5.32
CA VAL A 60 6.05 2.52 -6.41
C VAL A 60 7.49 2.74 -6.86
N MET A 61 8.45 2.82 -5.91
CA MET A 61 9.88 2.94 -6.23
C MET A 61 10.39 1.78 -7.09
N GLN A 62 9.95 0.54 -6.82
CA GLN A 62 10.29 -0.63 -7.63
C GLN A 62 9.78 -0.49 -9.07
N VAL A 63 8.52 -0.09 -9.22
CA VAL A 63 7.89 0.11 -10.53
C VAL A 63 8.60 1.22 -11.32
N GLN A 64 8.90 2.35 -10.70
CA GLN A 64 9.58 3.48 -11.33
C GLN A 64 11.04 3.15 -11.72
N LYS A 65 11.78 2.50 -10.83
CA LYS A 65 13.13 2.02 -11.10
C LYS A 65 13.18 1.14 -12.35
N TYR A 66 12.26 0.18 -12.45
CA TYR A 66 12.16 -0.69 -13.61
C TYR A 66 11.82 0.09 -14.89
N SER A 67 10.85 1.02 -14.80
CA SER A 67 10.47 1.88 -15.94
C SER A 67 11.67 2.65 -16.49
N ALA A 68 12.43 3.31 -15.61
CA ALA A 68 13.62 4.07 -16.01
C ALA A 68 14.69 3.17 -16.67
N ALA A 69 14.89 1.96 -16.16
CA ALA A 69 15.81 1.00 -16.75
C ALA A 69 15.34 0.51 -18.12
N LEU A 70 14.05 0.18 -18.26
CA LEU A 70 13.45 -0.24 -19.52
C LEU A 70 13.56 0.87 -20.59
N TYR A 71 13.28 2.12 -20.21
CA TYR A 71 13.31 3.23 -21.17
C TYR A 71 14.75 3.50 -21.67
N ARG A 72 15.77 3.32 -20.83
CA ARG A 72 17.17 3.34 -21.27
C ARG A 72 17.48 2.23 -22.26
N GLU A 73 16.98 1.01 -22.02
CA GLU A 73 17.12 -0.13 -22.96
C GLU A 73 16.49 0.22 -24.30
N LEU A 74 15.23 0.69 -24.29
CA LEU A 74 14.51 1.05 -25.53
C LEU A 74 15.16 2.23 -26.27
N ALA A 75 15.78 3.17 -25.59
CA ALA A 75 16.49 4.30 -26.21
C ALA A 75 17.75 3.87 -26.97
N THR A 76 18.24 2.65 -26.80
CA THR A 76 19.38 2.11 -27.57
C THR A 76 18.97 1.53 -28.92
N ASP A 77 17.65 1.36 -29.18
CA ASP A 77 17.15 0.82 -30.46
C ASP A 77 17.37 1.84 -31.58
N LYS A 78 18.22 1.46 -32.55
CA LYS A 78 18.56 2.32 -33.69
C LYS A 78 17.47 2.37 -34.75
N ASP A 79 16.62 1.35 -34.81
CA ASP A 79 15.56 1.25 -35.81
C ASP A 79 14.31 2.02 -35.35
N PHE A 80 14.21 2.29 -34.06
CA PHE A 80 13.11 3.09 -33.48
C PHE A 80 13.63 3.94 -32.31
N PRO A 81 14.44 4.95 -32.60
CA PRO A 81 15.00 5.80 -31.55
C PRO A 81 13.88 6.56 -30.81
N ILE A 82 14.01 6.65 -29.50
CA ILE A 82 13.14 7.45 -28.65
C ILE A 82 13.95 8.54 -27.96
N SER A 83 13.34 9.71 -27.82
CA SER A 83 13.95 10.83 -27.09
C SER A 83 13.84 10.57 -25.59
N TYR A 84 14.94 10.10 -24.99
CA TYR A 84 15.08 9.91 -23.55
C TYR A 84 16.37 10.57 -23.05
N HIS A 85 16.21 11.56 -22.18
CA HIS A 85 17.30 12.34 -21.65
C HIS A 85 17.44 12.07 -20.14
N VAL A 86 18.56 11.49 -19.73
CA VAL A 86 18.87 11.22 -18.31
C VAL A 86 19.71 12.39 -17.80
N THR A 87 19.09 13.47 -17.39
CA THR A 87 19.73 14.69 -16.90
C THR A 87 19.92 14.72 -15.39
N GLY A 88 19.33 13.76 -14.68
CA GLY A 88 19.20 13.77 -13.25
C GLY A 88 18.14 14.78 -12.77
N SER A 89 17.90 14.79 -11.47
CA SER A 89 17.02 15.79 -10.86
C SER A 89 17.51 16.26 -9.50
N VAL A 90 17.18 17.50 -9.17
CA VAL A 90 17.31 18.09 -7.83
C VAL A 90 15.93 18.27 -7.20
N ARG A 91 15.79 17.85 -5.94
CA ARG A 91 14.59 18.08 -5.12
C ARG A 91 14.97 18.99 -3.96
N LEU A 92 14.32 20.13 -3.85
CA LEU A 92 14.67 21.18 -2.89
C LEU A 92 14.08 20.89 -1.51
N ALA A 93 14.80 21.30 -0.47
CA ALA A 93 14.36 21.18 0.91
C ALA A 93 14.45 22.51 1.65
N HIS A 94 13.32 22.99 2.16
CA HIS A 94 13.18 24.22 2.93
C HIS A 94 13.20 23.96 4.45
N SER A 95 13.07 22.71 4.88
CA SER A 95 12.93 22.35 6.30
C SER A 95 13.75 21.11 6.68
N GLU A 96 14.05 20.96 7.98
CA GLU A 96 14.68 19.73 8.50
C GLU A 96 13.79 18.49 8.32
N GLU A 97 12.48 18.63 8.38
CA GLU A 97 11.55 17.52 8.12
C GLU A 97 11.69 17.06 6.67
N ARG A 98 11.77 17.98 5.69
CA ARG A 98 11.99 17.61 4.28
C ARG A 98 13.37 16.98 4.07
N MET A 99 14.40 17.50 4.74
CA MET A 99 15.72 16.88 4.72
C MET A 99 15.73 15.48 5.33
N ALA A 100 14.95 15.27 6.39
CA ALA A 100 14.79 13.93 7.01
C ALA A 100 14.11 12.95 6.04
N GLU A 101 13.02 13.36 5.37
CA GLU A 101 12.36 12.56 4.33
C GLU A 101 13.36 12.18 3.23
N PHE A 102 14.14 13.12 2.71
CA PHE A 102 15.10 12.86 1.65
C PHE A 102 16.23 11.89 2.08
N ARG A 103 16.74 12.03 3.30
CA ARG A 103 17.71 11.10 3.86
C ARG A 103 17.13 9.70 4.01
N HIS A 104 15.84 9.59 4.37
CA HIS A 104 15.16 8.31 4.43
C HIS A 104 14.97 7.69 3.04
N VAL A 105 14.49 8.46 2.06
CA VAL A 105 14.34 7.98 0.68
C VAL A 105 15.70 7.59 0.07
N LYS A 106 16.78 8.31 0.39
CA LYS A 106 18.14 7.90 0.02
C LYS A 106 18.50 6.51 0.58
N SER A 107 18.15 6.22 1.84
CA SER A 107 18.35 4.89 2.44
C SER A 107 17.51 3.81 1.74
N MET A 108 16.25 4.11 1.41
CA MET A 108 15.38 3.22 0.62
C MET A 108 15.94 2.96 -0.79
N ALA A 109 16.43 3.99 -1.46
CA ALA A 109 17.05 3.88 -2.79
C ALA A 109 18.27 2.96 -2.74
N ARG A 110 19.16 3.14 -1.74
CA ARG A 110 20.31 2.25 -1.52
C ARG A 110 19.87 0.80 -1.28
N ALA A 111 18.78 0.58 -0.54
CA ALA A 111 18.21 -0.76 -0.36
C ALA A 111 17.76 -1.38 -1.70
N ASN A 112 17.44 -0.54 -2.67
CA ASN A 112 17.08 -0.89 -4.05
C ASN A 112 18.24 -0.85 -5.05
N ASN A 113 19.50 -0.77 -4.58
CA ASN A 113 20.69 -0.64 -5.42
C ASN A 113 20.64 0.60 -6.35
N MET A 114 20.14 1.71 -5.84
CA MET A 114 20.19 3.04 -6.44
C MET A 114 20.94 3.97 -5.49
N GLU A 115 21.77 4.87 -6.04
CA GLU A 115 22.53 5.83 -5.24
C GLU A 115 21.99 7.24 -5.50
N TYR A 116 21.55 7.90 -4.43
CA TYR A 116 21.18 9.29 -4.40
C TYR A 116 22.19 10.07 -3.55
N ASP A 117 22.32 11.37 -3.82
CA ASP A 117 23.19 12.23 -3.03
C ASP A 117 22.40 13.34 -2.32
N MET A 118 22.90 13.77 -1.17
CA MET A 118 22.43 14.99 -0.50
C MET A 118 23.34 16.13 -0.92
N LEU A 119 22.75 17.21 -1.39
CA LEU A 119 23.47 18.43 -1.82
C LEU A 119 23.33 19.52 -0.78
N THR A 120 24.43 20.21 -0.50
CA THR A 120 24.39 21.51 0.18
C THR A 120 23.86 22.59 -0.77
N PRO A 121 23.44 23.77 -0.28
CA PRO A 121 23.07 24.89 -1.15
C PRO A 121 24.19 25.31 -2.12
N ALA A 122 25.46 25.17 -1.75
CA ALA A 122 26.60 25.44 -2.63
C ALA A 122 26.71 24.40 -3.74
N ASP A 123 26.65 23.09 -3.41
CA ASP A 123 26.67 22.01 -4.41
C ASP A 123 25.51 22.13 -5.40
N LEU A 124 24.36 22.65 -4.91
CA LEU A 124 23.18 22.85 -5.74
C LEU A 124 23.37 23.94 -6.78
N VAL A 125 24.06 25.05 -6.43
CA VAL A 125 24.38 26.10 -7.40
C VAL A 125 25.32 25.59 -8.50
N ASP A 126 26.28 24.74 -8.16
CA ASP A 126 27.16 24.13 -9.16
C ASP A 126 26.40 23.26 -10.16
N ARG A 127 25.37 22.52 -9.69
CA ARG A 127 24.56 21.66 -10.56
C ARG A 127 23.46 22.42 -11.31
N TYR A 128 22.91 23.47 -10.70
CA TYR A 128 21.82 24.27 -11.25
C TYR A 128 22.14 25.77 -11.14
N PRO A 129 23.00 26.31 -12.03
CA PRO A 129 23.54 27.66 -11.89
C PRO A 129 22.53 28.81 -11.92
N LEU A 130 21.29 28.56 -12.36
CA LEU A 130 20.25 29.60 -12.46
C LEU A 130 19.39 29.73 -11.19
N ILE A 131 19.68 28.93 -10.14
CA ILE A 131 18.86 28.83 -8.93
C ILE A 131 19.28 29.84 -7.84
N LYS A 132 18.31 30.33 -7.09
CA LYS A 132 18.54 31.00 -5.79
C LYS A 132 18.38 30.00 -4.66
N THR A 133 19.30 30.00 -3.68
CA THR A 133 19.39 29.00 -2.62
C THR A 133 19.37 29.56 -1.20
N HIS A 134 19.11 30.86 -1.03
CA HIS A 134 19.30 31.59 0.23
C HIS A 134 18.40 31.09 1.39
N ASP A 135 17.29 30.44 1.10
CA ASP A 135 16.29 29.93 2.03
C ASP A 135 16.25 28.38 2.07
N LEU A 136 17.16 27.71 1.34
CA LEU A 136 17.23 26.26 1.28
C LEU A 136 18.19 25.69 2.32
N LEU A 137 17.81 24.56 2.91
CA LEU A 137 18.69 23.73 3.75
C LEU A 137 19.56 22.78 2.93
N GLY A 138 19.12 22.43 1.74
CA GLY A 138 19.80 21.53 0.83
C GLY A 138 18.87 20.95 -0.24
N ALA A 139 19.34 19.89 -0.88
CA ALA A 139 18.56 19.17 -1.88
C ALA A 139 18.92 17.68 -1.91
N LEU A 140 18.03 16.86 -2.51
CA LEU A 140 18.35 15.51 -2.92
C LEU A 140 18.69 15.51 -4.41
N TRP A 141 19.75 14.82 -4.77
CA TRP A 141 20.14 14.52 -6.14
C TRP A 141 19.79 13.09 -6.52
N ASP A 142 18.96 12.93 -7.55
CA ASP A 142 18.65 11.65 -8.20
C ASP A 142 19.33 11.63 -9.59
N PRO A 143 20.45 10.89 -9.77
CA PRO A 143 21.16 10.84 -11.05
C PRO A 143 20.44 10.01 -12.11
N LEU A 144 19.41 9.26 -11.73
CA LEU A 144 18.68 8.35 -12.60
C LEU A 144 17.44 8.96 -13.23
N ASP A 145 17.01 10.11 -12.73
CA ASP A 145 15.85 10.84 -13.22
C ASP A 145 16.12 11.45 -14.62
N GLY A 146 15.06 11.73 -15.33
CA GLY A 146 15.16 12.31 -16.66
C GLY A 146 13.79 12.57 -17.26
N ASP A 147 13.77 12.83 -18.56
CA ASP A 147 12.55 13.05 -19.32
C ASP A 147 12.54 12.21 -20.62
N ILE A 148 11.33 11.88 -21.06
CA ILE A 148 11.10 11.06 -22.25
C ILE A 148 9.93 11.60 -23.04
N ASP A 149 9.92 11.41 -24.37
CA ASP A 149 8.70 11.61 -25.16
C ASP A 149 7.70 10.48 -24.86
N PRO A 150 6.55 10.79 -24.22
CA PRO A 150 5.57 9.78 -23.82
C PRO A 150 4.97 9.00 -24.98
N SER A 151 4.75 9.66 -26.12
CA SER A 151 4.18 9.02 -27.31
C SER A 151 5.20 8.09 -27.97
N GLN A 152 6.45 8.53 -28.09
CA GLN A 152 7.51 7.71 -28.72
C GLN A 152 7.75 6.40 -27.91
N VAL A 153 7.89 6.47 -26.60
CA VAL A 153 8.12 5.26 -25.80
C VAL A 153 6.94 4.29 -25.84
N THR A 154 5.70 4.83 -25.85
CA THR A 154 4.49 4.01 -25.96
C THR A 154 4.42 3.30 -27.31
N GLN A 155 4.68 4.02 -28.41
CA GLN A 155 4.74 3.47 -29.75
C GLN A 155 5.87 2.46 -29.92
N ALA A 156 7.05 2.70 -29.31
CA ALA A 156 8.18 1.77 -29.32
C ALA A 156 7.81 0.41 -28.71
N MET A 157 7.17 0.42 -27.53
CA MET A 157 6.70 -0.81 -26.89
C MET A 157 5.65 -1.54 -27.72
N ALA A 158 4.67 -0.83 -28.28
CA ALA A 158 3.65 -1.42 -29.15
C ALA A 158 4.26 -2.02 -30.43
N ARG A 159 5.24 -1.33 -31.02
CA ARG A 159 5.96 -1.82 -32.19
C ARG A 159 6.77 -3.07 -31.87
N ALA A 160 7.53 -3.06 -30.80
CA ALA A 160 8.32 -4.20 -30.38
C ALA A 160 7.44 -5.44 -30.09
N ALA A 161 6.31 -5.25 -29.40
CA ALA A 161 5.34 -6.32 -29.15
C ALA A 161 4.77 -6.92 -30.45
N ARG A 162 4.44 -6.06 -31.44
CA ARG A 162 3.96 -6.51 -32.75
C ARG A 162 5.03 -7.29 -33.51
N ALA A 163 6.29 -6.89 -33.43
CA ALA A 163 7.40 -7.62 -34.02
C ALA A 163 7.55 -9.04 -33.43
N LEU A 164 7.13 -9.23 -32.18
CA LEU A 164 7.09 -10.52 -31.49
C LEU A 164 5.81 -11.32 -31.80
N GLY A 165 4.82 -10.76 -32.50
CA GLY A 165 3.60 -11.44 -32.91
C GLY A 165 2.31 -10.98 -32.21
N ALA A 166 2.37 -10.07 -31.25
CA ALA A 166 1.17 -9.49 -30.64
C ALA A 166 0.38 -8.64 -31.62
N ARG A 167 -0.93 -8.52 -31.38
CA ARG A 167 -1.85 -7.79 -32.26
C ARG A 167 -2.30 -6.47 -31.63
N VAL A 168 -2.47 -5.43 -32.45
CA VAL A 168 -3.00 -4.12 -32.03
C VAL A 168 -4.07 -3.71 -33.02
N ARG A 169 -5.24 -3.33 -32.49
CA ARG A 169 -6.33 -2.71 -33.26
C ARG A 169 -6.65 -1.35 -32.68
N ARG A 170 -6.73 -0.38 -33.56
CA ARG A 170 -7.07 1.00 -33.26
C ARG A 170 -8.44 1.33 -33.88
N ASN A 171 -9.06 2.38 -33.39
CA ASN A 171 -10.41 2.78 -33.83
C ASN A 171 -11.43 1.66 -33.58
N GLU A 172 -11.25 0.89 -32.52
CA GLU A 172 -12.11 -0.23 -32.13
C GLU A 172 -12.47 -0.11 -30.64
N ARG A 173 -13.68 0.37 -30.37
CA ARG A 173 -14.19 0.61 -29.01
C ARG A 173 -14.77 -0.66 -28.41
N VAL A 174 -14.39 -1.00 -27.20
CA VAL A 174 -15.07 -2.03 -26.42
C VAL A 174 -16.40 -1.48 -25.91
N THR A 175 -17.49 -2.19 -26.20
CA THR A 175 -18.87 -1.84 -25.86
C THR A 175 -19.54 -2.82 -24.91
N GLY A 176 -18.95 -4.01 -24.72
CA GLY A 176 -19.48 -5.02 -23.81
C GLY A 176 -18.43 -5.98 -23.30
N LEU A 177 -18.66 -6.49 -22.11
CA LEU A 177 -17.83 -7.51 -21.46
C LEU A 177 -18.75 -8.54 -20.80
N ARG A 178 -18.53 -9.82 -21.08
CA ARG A 178 -19.31 -10.90 -20.48
C ARG A 178 -18.42 -12.06 -20.05
N GLN A 179 -18.46 -12.38 -18.76
CA GLN A 179 -17.76 -13.56 -18.25
C GLN A 179 -18.62 -14.84 -18.39
N HIS A 180 -18.00 -15.91 -18.82
CA HIS A 180 -18.61 -17.23 -18.91
C HIS A 180 -18.42 -18.06 -17.63
N LYS A 181 -19.17 -19.15 -17.52
CA LYS A 181 -19.08 -20.08 -16.38
C LYS A 181 -17.70 -20.75 -16.23
N ASN A 182 -16.97 -20.91 -17.32
CA ASN A 182 -15.59 -21.41 -17.34
C ASN A 182 -14.53 -20.33 -17.04
N HIS A 183 -14.98 -19.13 -16.66
CA HIS A 183 -14.16 -17.95 -16.38
C HIS A 183 -13.45 -17.32 -17.60
N GLU A 184 -13.74 -17.75 -18.82
CA GLU A 184 -13.37 -17.05 -20.05
C GLU A 184 -14.28 -15.82 -20.26
N TRP A 185 -13.90 -14.96 -21.20
CA TRP A 185 -14.59 -13.72 -21.49
C TRP A 185 -14.98 -13.61 -22.95
N THR A 186 -16.11 -12.96 -23.24
CA THR A 186 -16.41 -12.39 -24.54
C THR A 186 -16.32 -10.87 -24.42
N VAL A 187 -15.50 -10.27 -25.27
CA VAL A 187 -15.33 -8.82 -25.42
C VAL A 187 -16.09 -8.38 -26.67
N THR A 188 -17.12 -7.57 -26.51
CA THR A 188 -17.87 -6.97 -27.64
C THR A 188 -17.21 -5.66 -28.02
N THR A 189 -16.95 -5.49 -29.31
CA THR A 189 -16.31 -4.28 -29.83
C THR A 189 -17.17 -3.65 -30.93
N ASN A 190 -16.97 -2.35 -31.16
CA ASN A 190 -17.55 -1.61 -32.26
C ASN A 190 -16.46 -0.84 -33.02
N ALA A 191 -16.32 -1.15 -34.31
CA ALA A 191 -15.43 -0.46 -35.23
C ALA A 191 -16.27 0.13 -36.36
N ALA A 192 -16.34 1.45 -36.47
CA ALA A 192 -17.10 2.17 -37.50
C ALA A 192 -18.57 1.70 -37.65
N GLY A 193 -19.24 1.36 -36.55
CA GLY A 193 -20.63 0.88 -36.52
C GLY A 193 -20.79 -0.63 -36.71
N VAL A 194 -19.70 -1.37 -36.89
CA VAL A 194 -19.71 -2.83 -36.98
C VAL A 194 -19.37 -3.45 -35.63
N GLU A 195 -20.32 -4.16 -35.07
CA GLU A 195 -20.07 -4.92 -33.83
C GLU A 195 -19.43 -6.29 -34.13
N THR A 196 -18.44 -6.64 -33.31
CA THR A 196 -17.79 -7.96 -33.33
C THR A 196 -17.61 -8.50 -31.92
N GLU A 197 -17.57 -9.80 -31.79
CA GLU A 197 -17.27 -10.47 -30.52
C GLU A 197 -15.92 -11.18 -30.58
N ILE A 198 -15.13 -11.03 -29.54
CA ILE A 198 -13.82 -11.64 -29.37
C ILE A 198 -13.84 -12.47 -28.11
N ASP A 199 -13.62 -13.77 -28.21
CA ASP A 199 -13.50 -14.64 -27.04
C ASP A 199 -12.04 -14.65 -26.54
N CYS A 200 -11.86 -14.58 -25.23
CA CYS A 200 -10.54 -14.60 -24.63
C CYS A 200 -10.53 -15.27 -23.25
N GLU A 201 -9.34 -15.71 -22.83
CA GLU A 201 -9.15 -16.25 -21.50
C GLU A 201 -9.06 -15.15 -20.45
N ILE A 202 -8.33 -14.06 -20.76
CA ILE A 202 -7.98 -12.98 -19.81
C ILE A 202 -8.29 -11.62 -20.42
N VAL A 203 -8.83 -10.73 -19.59
CA VAL A 203 -9.03 -9.31 -19.89
C VAL A 203 -8.13 -8.45 -19.00
N ILE A 204 -7.47 -7.45 -19.58
CA ILE A 204 -6.71 -6.42 -18.87
C ILE A 204 -7.36 -5.06 -19.12
N ASN A 205 -7.86 -4.43 -18.06
CA ASN A 205 -8.32 -3.05 -18.07
C ASN A 205 -7.12 -2.10 -17.95
N ALA A 206 -6.74 -1.44 -19.05
CA ALA A 206 -5.69 -0.43 -19.13
C ALA A 206 -6.24 0.89 -19.69
N ALA A 207 -7.55 1.16 -19.48
CA ALA A 207 -8.31 2.23 -20.15
C ALA A 207 -8.09 3.63 -19.54
N GLY A 208 -7.12 3.81 -18.62
CA GLY A 208 -6.75 5.10 -18.04
C GLY A 208 -7.94 5.80 -17.39
N TYR A 209 -8.20 7.07 -17.72
CA TYR A 209 -9.34 7.81 -17.15
C TYR A 209 -10.72 7.20 -17.49
N ARG A 210 -10.82 6.34 -18.51
CA ARG A 210 -12.04 5.60 -18.86
C ARG A 210 -12.14 4.22 -18.18
N ALA A 211 -11.18 3.85 -17.31
CA ALA A 211 -11.17 2.55 -16.66
C ALA A 211 -12.42 2.29 -15.82
N GLY A 212 -13.01 3.34 -15.23
CA GLY A 212 -14.27 3.26 -14.50
C GLY A 212 -15.47 2.94 -15.39
N GLU A 213 -15.55 3.54 -16.61
CA GLU A 213 -16.61 3.25 -17.60
C GLU A 213 -16.56 1.78 -18.04
N LEU A 214 -15.34 1.23 -18.23
CA LEU A 214 -15.17 -0.17 -18.58
C LEU A 214 -15.71 -1.10 -17.48
N MET A 215 -15.49 -0.75 -16.22
CA MET A 215 -16.01 -1.55 -15.09
C MET A 215 -17.54 -1.50 -14.98
N GLN A 216 -18.16 -0.39 -15.40
CA GLN A 216 -19.62 -0.28 -15.44
C GLN A 216 -20.25 -1.27 -16.41
N LEU A 217 -19.57 -1.66 -17.50
CA LEU A 217 -20.06 -2.67 -18.44
C LEU A 217 -20.32 -4.04 -17.78
N ILE A 218 -19.67 -4.31 -16.66
CA ILE A 218 -19.81 -5.55 -15.88
C ILE A 218 -20.47 -5.30 -14.51
N GLY A 219 -21.12 -4.14 -14.33
CA GLY A 219 -21.81 -3.79 -13.08
C GLY A 219 -20.90 -3.61 -11.86
N ARG A 220 -19.64 -3.22 -12.08
CA ARG A 220 -18.66 -2.98 -11.02
C ARG A 220 -18.27 -1.50 -10.94
N HIS A 221 -17.79 -1.08 -9.77
CA HIS A 221 -17.28 0.25 -9.53
C HIS A 221 -15.75 0.21 -9.34
N LEU A 222 -15.04 1.04 -10.10
CA LEU A 222 -13.63 1.33 -9.86
C LEU A 222 -13.54 2.75 -9.30
N PRO A 223 -12.97 2.95 -8.10
CA PRO A 223 -12.85 4.28 -7.50
C PRO A 223 -11.71 5.06 -8.18
N ILE A 224 -12.00 5.57 -9.38
CA ILE A 224 -11.10 6.39 -10.20
C ILE A 224 -11.82 7.67 -10.61
N MET A 225 -11.10 8.77 -10.59
CA MET A 225 -11.58 10.11 -10.91
C MET A 225 -10.68 10.75 -11.97
N THR A 226 -11.20 11.65 -12.75
CA THR A 226 -10.40 12.49 -13.65
C THR A 226 -10.18 13.85 -13.00
N MET A 227 -8.91 14.28 -12.94
CA MET A 227 -8.53 15.62 -12.49
C MET A 227 -8.05 16.43 -13.68
N ALA A 228 -8.35 17.72 -13.69
CA ALA A 228 -7.71 18.66 -14.59
C ALA A 228 -6.30 18.94 -14.09
N HIS A 229 -5.31 18.74 -14.95
CA HIS A 229 -3.92 19.04 -14.66
C HIS A 229 -3.29 19.83 -15.77
N GLN A 230 -2.56 20.86 -15.41
CA GLN A 230 -1.94 21.72 -16.41
C GLN A 230 -0.47 21.99 -16.11
N TYR A 231 0.26 22.25 -17.19
CA TYR A 231 1.60 22.82 -17.16
C TYR A 231 1.75 23.86 -18.25
N LEU A 232 2.69 24.76 -18.09
CA LEU A 232 3.03 25.74 -19.12
C LEU A 232 4.40 25.45 -19.72
N ILE A 233 4.58 25.91 -20.96
CA ILE A 233 5.85 25.94 -21.67
C ILE A 233 6.22 27.40 -21.89
N THR A 234 7.43 27.81 -21.51
CA THR A 234 7.90 29.17 -21.75
C THR A 234 8.33 29.39 -23.19
N GLU A 235 8.43 30.64 -23.60
CA GLU A 235 9.20 31.05 -24.75
C GLU A 235 10.70 30.72 -24.54
N GLU A 236 11.50 30.93 -25.59
CA GLU A 236 12.96 30.72 -25.51
C GLU A 236 13.61 31.69 -24.50
N ILE A 237 14.58 31.18 -23.77
CA ILE A 237 15.36 31.90 -22.73
C ILE A 237 16.82 31.87 -23.18
N ASP A 238 17.42 33.07 -23.33
CA ASP A 238 18.78 33.22 -23.83
C ASP A 238 19.80 32.44 -23.00
N GLU A 239 19.66 32.43 -21.67
CA GLU A 239 20.52 31.69 -20.75
C GLU A 239 20.51 30.18 -21.00
N LEU A 240 19.38 29.62 -21.42
CA LEU A 240 19.27 28.21 -21.79
C LEU A 240 19.86 27.96 -23.18
N ALA A 241 19.60 28.85 -24.16
CA ALA A 241 20.13 28.75 -25.50
C ALA A 241 21.66 28.82 -25.52
N ALA A 242 22.27 29.54 -24.58
CA ALA A 242 23.72 29.67 -24.45
C ALA A 242 24.41 28.43 -23.81
N ARG A 243 23.65 27.46 -23.28
CA ARG A 243 24.22 26.29 -22.58
C ARG A 243 24.54 25.16 -23.55
N SER A 244 25.66 24.51 -23.31
CA SER A 244 26.06 23.26 -24.03
C SER A 244 25.42 21.98 -23.44
N GLU A 245 25.07 22.03 -22.15
CA GLU A 245 24.48 20.88 -21.43
C GLU A 245 23.11 21.30 -20.88
N PRO A 246 22.10 20.41 -20.95
CA PRO A 246 20.80 20.68 -20.37
C PRO A 246 20.89 20.74 -18.84
N LEU A 247 19.99 21.53 -18.24
CA LEU A 247 19.80 21.54 -16.79
C LEU A 247 19.14 20.24 -16.33
N PRO A 248 19.46 19.74 -15.11
CA PRO A 248 18.68 18.70 -14.50
C PRO A 248 17.23 19.13 -14.25
N LEU A 249 16.33 18.19 -14.06
CA LEU A 249 14.99 18.51 -13.58
C LEU A 249 15.08 19.12 -12.18
N LEU A 250 14.25 20.12 -11.91
CA LEU A 250 14.11 20.70 -10.57
C LEU A 250 12.71 20.37 -10.05
N ARG A 251 12.63 19.98 -8.78
CA ARG A 251 11.35 19.88 -8.06
C ARG A 251 11.44 20.64 -6.77
N ASP A 252 10.48 21.54 -6.56
CA ASP A 252 10.29 22.23 -5.30
C ASP A 252 9.00 21.72 -4.65
N PRO A 253 9.09 20.65 -3.84
CA PRO A 253 7.91 20.01 -3.27
C PRO A 253 7.20 20.88 -2.24
N ASP A 254 7.91 21.81 -1.57
CA ASP A 254 7.32 22.66 -0.54
C ASP A 254 6.53 23.84 -1.14
N THR A 255 6.76 24.18 -2.42
CA THR A 255 5.98 25.13 -3.22
C THR A 255 5.18 24.46 -4.35
N SER A 256 5.21 23.12 -4.40
CA SER A 256 4.35 22.26 -5.22
C SER A 256 4.49 22.42 -6.74
N TYR A 257 5.71 22.42 -7.26
CA TYR A 257 5.96 22.41 -8.70
C TYR A 257 7.21 21.61 -9.10
N TYR A 258 7.26 21.26 -10.39
CA TYR A 258 8.47 20.81 -11.07
C TYR A 258 8.82 21.75 -12.23
N LEU A 259 10.11 21.82 -12.55
CA LEU A 259 10.66 22.57 -13.65
C LEU A 259 11.59 21.68 -14.47
N ARG A 260 11.35 21.62 -15.79
CA ARG A 260 12.12 20.81 -16.72
C ARG A 260 12.52 21.66 -17.91
N GLN A 261 13.77 21.58 -18.34
CA GLN A 261 14.19 22.22 -19.59
C GLN A 261 13.51 21.52 -20.79
N GLU A 262 12.90 22.30 -21.66
CA GLU A 262 12.33 21.87 -22.92
C GLU A 262 12.95 22.71 -24.04
N ARG A 263 13.90 22.12 -24.79
CA ARG A 263 14.73 22.86 -25.75
C ARG A 263 15.40 24.07 -25.08
N ASN A 264 15.09 25.30 -25.54
CA ASN A 264 15.61 26.57 -25.01
C ASN A 264 14.65 27.26 -24.02
N GLY A 265 13.61 26.59 -23.57
CA GLY A 265 12.66 27.09 -22.57
C GLY A 265 12.46 26.11 -21.43
N PHE A 266 11.44 26.32 -20.62
CA PHE A 266 11.07 25.43 -19.53
C PHE A 266 9.64 24.92 -19.67
N ILE A 267 9.41 23.70 -19.22
CA ILE A 267 8.11 23.23 -18.75
C ILE A 267 8.03 23.50 -17.26
N LEU A 268 7.03 24.25 -16.82
CA LEU A 268 6.65 24.42 -15.41
C LEU A 268 5.33 23.70 -15.19
N GLY A 269 5.34 22.68 -14.32
CA GLY A 269 4.16 21.88 -14.00
C GLY A 269 3.90 21.82 -12.51
N PRO A 270 2.92 22.54 -12.01
CA PRO A 270 2.51 22.49 -10.62
C PRO A 270 1.49 21.41 -10.34
N TYR A 271 1.38 21.03 -9.05
CA TYR A 271 0.18 20.43 -8.46
C TYR A 271 -0.46 21.51 -7.60
N GLU A 272 -1.26 22.33 -8.25
CA GLU A 272 -1.88 23.50 -7.65
C GLU A 272 -2.95 23.13 -6.62
N TRP A 273 -3.12 24.00 -5.61
CA TRP A 273 -4.03 23.72 -4.49
C TRP A 273 -5.53 23.93 -4.79
N GLN A 274 -5.86 24.40 -6.00
CA GLN A 274 -7.23 24.51 -6.50
C GLN A 274 -7.60 23.32 -7.39
N ALA A 275 -7.37 22.11 -6.89
CA ALA A 275 -7.63 20.86 -7.60
C ALA A 275 -9.05 20.77 -8.16
N THR A 276 -9.18 20.49 -9.47
CA THR A 276 -10.48 20.46 -10.15
C THR A 276 -10.82 19.05 -10.64
N PRO A 277 -11.79 18.38 -10.00
CA PRO A 277 -12.34 17.12 -10.50
C PRO A 277 -13.22 17.38 -11.72
N MET A 278 -13.08 16.53 -12.75
CA MET A 278 -13.74 16.68 -14.04
C MET A 278 -14.67 15.49 -14.33
N TRP A 279 -15.67 15.74 -15.16
CA TRP A 279 -16.57 14.72 -15.69
C TRP A 279 -17.30 13.92 -14.61
N LEU A 280 -17.83 14.62 -13.62
CA LEU A 280 -18.61 14.02 -12.54
C LEU A 280 -19.86 13.28 -13.04
N ASP A 281 -20.43 13.73 -14.16
CA ASP A 281 -21.62 13.16 -14.80
C ASP A 281 -21.30 12.23 -15.99
N GLY A 282 -20.01 11.92 -16.21
CA GLY A 282 -19.54 11.04 -17.29
C GLY A 282 -18.60 11.73 -18.29
N ILE A 283 -17.77 10.92 -18.93
CA ILE A 283 -16.75 11.38 -19.86
C ILE A 283 -17.37 11.54 -21.26
N PRO A 284 -17.21 12.68 -21.95
CA PRO A 284 -17.72 12.85 -23.33
C PRO A 284 -17.14 11.81 -24.28
N ASP A 285 -17.99 11.19 -25.07
CA ASP A 285 -17.59 10.08 -25.96
C ASP A 285 -16.50 10.47 -26.96
N GLN A 286 -16.57 11.67 -27.50
CA GLN A 286 -15.64 12.17 -28.51
C GLN A 286 -14.35 12.74 -27.93
N PHE A 287 -14.15 12.72 -26.62
CA PHE A 287 -12.96 13.31 -26.01
C PHE A 287 -11.74 12.38 -26.17
N ALA A 288 -10.92 12.67 -27.15
CA ALA A 288 -9.64 12.02 -27.44
C ALA A 288 -8.71 13.02 -28.16
N ASN A 289 -7.42 13.01 -27.85
CA ASN A 289 -6.45 13.99 -28.36
C ASN A 289 -6.92 15.45 -28.20
N MET A 290 -7.59 15.74 -27.11
CA MET A 290 -8.14 17.05 -26.80
C MET A 290 -7.59 17.57 -25.49
N LEU A 291 -7.52 18.89 -25.38
CA LEU A 291 -7.17 19.61 -24.15
C LEU A 291 -8.35 20.51 -23.78
N TRP A 292 -8.40 20.89 -22.53
CA TRP A 292 -9.27 21.97 -22.06
C TRP A 292 -8.64 23.34 -22.31
N PRO A 293 -9.42 24.42 -22.27
CA PRO A 293 -8.88 25.78 -22.21
C PRO A 293 -7.89 25.92 -21.05
N ASP A 294 -6.94 26.80 -21.19
CA ASP A 294 -6.01 27.18 -20.14
C ASP A 294 -6.72 27.90 -18.98
N GLU A 295 -6.21 27.71 -17.79
CA GLU A 295 -6.70 28.31 -16.54
C GLU A 295 -5.49 28.82 -15.73
N LEU A 296 -4.75 29.77 -16.30
CA LEU A 296 -3.49 30.28 -15.74
C LEU A 296 -3.64 30.85 -14.33
N GLU A 297 -4.80 31.40 -14.00
CA GLU A 297 -5.08 31.92 -12.64
C GLU A 297 -4.88 30.86 -11.55
N ARG A 298 -5.11 29.58 -11.87
CA ARG A 298 -4.86 28.49 -10.94
C ARG A 298 -3.37 28.24 -10.68
N LEU A 299 -2.50 28.67 -11.58
CA LEU A 299 -1.05 28.47 -11.52
C LEU A 299 -0.29 29.68 -11.03
N GLU A 300 -0.95 30.83 -10.81
CA GLU A 300 -0.31 32.10 -10.52
C GLU A 300 0.73 32.01 -9.39
N LYS A 301 0.35 31.38 -8.28
CA LYS A 301 1.27 31.27 -7.15
C LYS A 301 2.53 30.46 -7.50
N GLN A 302 2.39 29.32 -8.15
CA GLN A 302 3.54 28.47 -8.52
C GLN A 302 4.41 29.13 -9.60
N ILE A 303 3.82 29.92 -10.49
CA ILE A 303 4.57 30.72 -11.47
C ILE A 303 5.44 31.77 -10.75
N LEU A 304 4.88 32.47 -9.76
CA LEU A 304 5.61 33.46 -8.97
C LEU A 304 6.70 32.80 -8.12
N ASP A 305 6.38 31.70 -7.41
CA ASP A 305 7.35 30.96 -6.59
C ASP A 305 8.51 30.43 -7.45
N ALA A 306 8.21 29.91 -8.65
CA ALA A 306 9.24 29.42 -9.58
C ALA A 306 10.11 30.57 -10.13
N GLY A 307 9.53 31.73 -10.43
CA GLY A 307 10.26 32.93 -10.86
C GLY A 307 11.16 33.50 -9.75
N GLU A 308 10.74 33.43 -8.48
CA GLU A 308 11.61 33.76 -7.35
C GLU A 308 12.78 32.79 -7.21
N ARG A 309 12.53 31.49 -7.42
CA ARG A 309 13.52 30.41 -7.31
C ARG A 309 14.51 30.40 -8.47
N VAL A 310 14.02 30.59 -9.69
CA VAL A 310 14.81 30.59 -10.95
C VAL A 310 14.50 31.88 -11.71
N PRO A 311 15.24 32.98 -11.44
CA PRO A 311 14.88 34.35 -11.86
C PRO A 311 14.68 34.54 -13.37
N VAL A 312 15.36 33.78 -14.21
CA VAL A 312 15.17 33.85 -15.68
C VAL A 312 13.74 33.51 -16.12
N LEU A 313 12.95 32.86 -15.26
CA LEU A 313 11.53 32.59 -15.54
C LEU A 313 10.64 33.83 -15.39
N ALA A 314 11.04 34.80 -14.56
CA ALA A 314 10.21 35.97 -14.27
C ALA A 314 10.00 36.86 -15.50
N ASP A 315 10.97 36.86 -16.42
CA ASP A 315 10.95 37.63 -17.65
C ASP A 315 10.54 36.81 -18.89
N ALA A 316 10.34 35.48 -18.73
CA ALA A 316 10.02 34.59 -19.82
C ALA A 316 8.52 34.67 -20.20
N GLY A 317 8.22 34.83 -21.49
CA GLY A 317 6.86 34.71 -22.02
C GLY A 317 6.35 33.27 -21.93
N ILE A 318 5.03 33.10 -21.98
CA ILE A 318 4.37 31.78 -22.03
C ILE A 318 4.07 31.44 -23.50
N ALA A 319 4.74 30.43 -24.04
CA ALA A 319 4.52 29.95 -25.40
C ALA A 319 3.26 29.09 -25.52
N ARG A 320 2.98 28.27 -24.51
CA ARG A 320 1.84 27.34 -24.52
C ARG A 320 1.44 26.89 -23.12
N VAL A 321 0.16 26.65 -22.92
CA VAL A 321 -0.38 25.92 -21.76
C VAL A 321 -0.96 24.59 -22.24
N VAL A 322 -0.74 23.53 -21.48
CA VAL A 322 -1.32 22.21 -21.69
C VAL A 322 -2.19 21.90 -20.48
N ASN A 323 -3.52 21.86 -20.67
CA ASN A 323 -4.50 21.53 -19.64
C ASN A 323 -5.26 20.28 -20.07
N GLY A 324 -5.01 19.16 -19.41
CA GLY A 324 -5.54 17.86 -19.85
C GLY A 324 -5.94 16.92 -18.72
N PRO A 325 -6.67 15.84 -19.09
CA PRO A 325 -7.16 14.87 -18.12
C PRO A 325 -6.05 13.97 -17.58
N ILE A 326 -5.97 13.85 -16.25
CA ILE A 326 -5.20 12.79 -15.59
C ILE A 326 -6.10 11.96 -14.69
N PRO A 327 -5.97 10.61 -14.71
CA PRO A 327 -6.71 9.76 -13.79
C PRO A 327 -6.13 9.85 -12.38
N TYR A 328 -7.00 9.78 -11.38
CA TYR A 328 -6.63 9.76 -9.97
C TYR A 328 -7.39 8.68 -9.22
N ALA A 329 -6.66 7.92 -8.41
CA ALA A 329 -7.21 7.05 -7.35
C ALA A 329 -7.35 7.85 -6.04
N PRO A 330 -8.12 7.36 -5.05
CA PRO A 330 -8.26 8.05 -3.76
C PRO A 330 -6.95 8.26 -2.98
N ASP A 331 -5.90 7.53 -3.30
CA ASP A 331 -4.56 7.68 -2.71
C ASP A 331 -3.49 8.14 -3.71
N GLY A 332 -3.88 8.50 -4.93
CA GLY A 332 -2.96 8.91 -6.00
C GLY A 332 -2.10 7.76 -6.57
N ASN A 333 -2.30 6.52 -6.14
CA ASN A 333 -1.49 5.38 -6.56
C ASN A 333 -2.17 4.53 -7.64
N PRO A 334 -1.40 3.82 -8.49
CA PRO A 334 -1.92 2.94 -9.54
C PRO A 334 -2.91 1.88 -9.05
N TYR A 335 -3.70 1.36 -10.00
CA TYR A 335 -4.44 0.12 -9.83
C TYR A 335 -3.79 -0.98 -10.65
N LEU A 336 -3.09 -1.90 -9.98
CA LEU A 336 -2.53 -3.11 -10.57
C LEU A 336 -3.13 -4.35 -9.92
N GLY A 337 -3.15 -5.47 -10.66
CA GLY A 337 -3.57 -6.76 -10.14
C GLY A 337 -5.01 -7.15 -10.44
N PRO A 338 -5.51 -8.27 -9.86
CA PRO A 338 -6.81 -8.82 -10.19
C PRO A 338 -7.97 -7.99 -9.64
N GLU A 339 -9.12 -8.05 -10.32
CA GLU A 339 -10.40 -7.59 -9.78
C GLU A 339 -10.98 -8.66 -8.86
N ARG A 340 -11.36 -8.25 -7.64
CA ARG A 340 -11.90 -9.16 -6.62
C ARG A 340 -13.14 -9.91 -7.11
N GLY A 341 -13.11 -11.25 -6.96
CA GLY A 341 -14.21 -12.15 -7.31
C GLY A 341 -14.44 -12.30 -8.81
N MET A 342 -13.51 -11.85 -9.65
CA MET A 342 -13.55 -11.99 -11.10
C MET A 342 -12.29 -12.69 -11.61
N ARG A 343 -12.37 -13.98 -11.85
CA ARG A 343 -11.23 -14.71 -12.40
C ARG A 343 -10.84 -14.17 -13.75
N ASN A 344 -9.53 -14.08 -13.99
CA ASN A 344 -8.96 -13.70 -15.29
C ASN A 344 -9.32 -12.27 -15.73
N PHE A 345 -9.59 -11.37 -14.77
CA PHE A 345 -9.73 -9.93 -15.02
C PHE A 345 -8.69 -9.15 -14.21
N PHE A 346 -7.86 -8.37 -14.89
CA PHE A 346 -6.77 -7.63 -14.30
C PHE A 346 -6.87 -6.14 -14.59
N HIS A 347 -6.32 -5.33 -13.70
CA HIS A 347 -6.13 -3.90 -13.88
C HIS A 347 -4.66 -3.57 -14.14
N CYS A 348 -4.42 -2.70 -15.09
CA CYS A 348 -3.13 -2.09 -15.39
C CYS A 348 -3.35 -0.59 -15.65
N ASN A 349 -3.75 0.14 -14.60
CA ASN A 349 -4.05 1.56 -14.69
C ASN A 349 -3.04 2.35 -13.86
N THR A 350 -2.14 3.07 -14.54
CA THR A 350 -1.31 4.08 -13.92
C THR A 350 -2.12 5.37 -13.75
N VAL A 351 -1.82 6.13 -12.71
CA VAL A 351 -2.47 7.41 -12.40
C VAL A 351 -1.38 8.47 -12.26
N SER A 352 -1.73 9.74 -12.08
CA SER A 352 -0.78 10.82 -11.77
C SER A 352 0.59 10.74 -12.51
N PHE A 353 1.52 9.89 -12.05
CA PHE A 353 2.85 9.67 -12.65
C PHE A 353 2.87 8.54 -13.70
N GLY A 354 1.88 8.53 -14.60
CA GLY A 354 1.64 7.43 -15.53
C GLY A 354 2.86 7.01 -16.37
N ILE A 355 3.65 7.96 -16.84
CA ILE A 355 4.85 7.67 -17.67
C ILE A 355 5.94 7.02 -16.81
N ALA A 356 6.23 7.57 -15.63
CA ALA A 356 7.22 7.01 -14.73
C ALA A 356 6.90 5.58 -14.27
N GLN A 357 5.63 5.25 -14.16
CA GLN A 357 5.15 3.96 -13.64
C GLN A 357 4.83 2.95 -14.75
N GLY A 358 4.55 3.41 -15.98
CA GLY A 358 3.98 2.59 -17.05
C GLY A 358 4.81 1.38 -17.42
N GLY A 359 6.14 1.53 -17.53
CA GLY A 359 7.03 0.43 -17.85
C GLY A 359 6.96 -0.71 -16.85
N GLY A 360 7.11 -0.39 -15.56
CA GLY A 360 7.07 -1.38 -14.48
C GLY A 360 5.67 -1.94 -14.21
N ALA A 361 4.62 -1.14 -14.42
CA ALA A 361 3.24 -1.60 -14.29
C ALA A 361 2.94 -2.75 -15.27
N GLY A 362 3.32 -2.58 -16.54
CA GLY A 362 3.11 -3.62 -17.54
C GLY A 362 3.89 -4.91 -17.25
N LYS A 363 5.15 -4.80 -16.76
CA LYS A 363 5.93 -5.96 -16.31
C LYS A 363 5.22 -6.68 -15.17
N ALA A 364 4.83 -5.95 -14.14
CA ALA A 364 4.19 -6.53 -12.97
C ALA A 364 2.90 -7.30 -13.31
N ILE A 365 2.08 -6.78 -14.24
CA ILE A 365 0.87 -7.47 -14.68
C ILE A 365 1.20 -8.70 -15.54
N ALA A 366 2.21 -8.61 -16.41
CA ALA A 366 2.65 -9.77 -17.20
C ALA A 366 3.14 -10.92 -16.31
N GLU A 367 3.97 -10.63 -15.29
CA GLU A 367 4.41 -11.60 -14.29
C GLU A 367 3.24 -12.18 -13.49
N TRP A 368 2.30 -11.32 -13.05
CA TRP A 368 1.14 -11.78 -12.30
C TRP A 368 0.30 -12.78 -13.08
N ILE A 369 0.13 -12.54 -14.39
CA ILE A 369 -0.64 -13.42 -15.28
C ILE A 369 0.12 -14.70 -15.61
N LEU A 370 1.42 -14.63 -15.91
CA LEU A 370 2.20 -15.75 -16.41
C LEU A 370 2.85 -16.58 -15.30
N ASP A 371 3.32 -15.93 -14.24
CA ASP A 371 4.05 -16.55 -13.13
C ASP A 371 3.19 -16.67 -11.86
N GLY A 372 1.94 -16.15 -11.89
CA GLY A 372 1.00 -16.18 -10.76
C GLY A 372 1.23 -15.11 -9.69
N ARG A 373 2.32 -14.34 -9.78
CA ARG A 373 2.62 -13.22 -8.90
C ARG A 373 3.64 -12.25 -9.52
N PRO A 374 3.67 -10.99 -9.10
CA PRO A 374 4.76 -10.08 -9.43
C PRO A 374 6.05 -10.42 -8.64
N GLU A 375 7.18 -9.92 -9.10
CA GLU A 375 8.50 -10.12 -8.48
C GLU A 375 8.56 -9.59 -7.03
N PHE A 376 7.87 -8.48 -6.75
CA PHE A 376 7.84 -7.80 -5.44
C PHE A 376 6.41 -7.46 -5.01
N ASP A 377 6.24 -7.14 -3.71
CA ASP A 377 4.91 -6.83 -3.15
C ASP A 377 4.35 -5.52 -3.74
N LEU A 378 3.12 -5.61 -4.26
CA LEU A 378 2.40 -4.49 -4.86
C LEU A 378 1.20 -4.03 -4.02
N TRP A 379 1.11 -4.42 -2.73
CA TRP A 379 -0.08 -4.13 -1.93
C TRP A 379 -0.47 -2.64 -1.92
N ALA A 380 0.51 -1.74 -1.86
CA ALA A 380 0.25 -0.30 -1.90
C ALA A 380 -0.45 0.18 -3.19
N ILE A 381 -0.40 -0.62 -4.25
CA ILE A 381 -0.98 -0.32 -5.56
C ILE A 381 -1.90 -1.45 -6.08
N ASP A 382 -2.18 -2.48 -5.24
CA ASP A 382 -3.12 -3.55 -5.55
C ASP A 382 -4.55 -3.00 -5.62
N ARG A 383 -5.31 -3.37 -6.66
CA ARG A 383 -6.70 -2.94 -6.84
C ARG A 383 -7.58 -3.31 -5.63
N ARG A 384 -7.32 -4.41 -4.97
CA ARG A 384 -8.12 -4.94 -3.85
C ARG A 384 -7.96 -4.18 -2.53
N ARG A 385 -7.08 -3.15 -2.48
CA ARG A 385 -6.94 -2.27 -1.30
C ARG A 385 -8.18 -1.41 -1.03
N TYR A 386 -9.01 -1.17 -2.06
CA TYR A 386 -10.27 -0.42 -1.94
C TYR A 386 -11.48 -1.35 -2.05
N LYS A 387 -12.42 -1.17 -1.12
CA LYS A 387 -13.67 -1.93 -1.00
C LYS A 387 -14.88 -1.04 -1.34
N ALA A 388 -16.08 -1.53 -1.07
CA ALA A 388 -17.34 -0.84 -1.37
C ALA A 388 -17.51 0.54 -0.68
N TYR A 389 -16.74 0.85 0.37
CA TYR A 389 -16.74 2.17 0.98
C TYR A 389 -16.21 3.28 0.07
N ALA A 390 -15.36 2.93 -0.87
CA ALA A 390 -14.81 3.87 -1.84
C ALA A 390 -15.86 4.20 -2.92
N THR A 391 -16.91 4.92 -2.53
CA THR A 391 -17.97 5.42 -3.39
C THR A 391 -17.44 6.50 -4.34
N THR A 392 -18.26 6.94 -5.30
CA THR A 392 -17.91 8.06 -6.19
C THR A 392 -17.59 9.32 -5.38
N GLN A 393 -18.42 9.68 -4.38
CA GLN A 393 -18.18 10.87 -3.55
C GLN A 393 -16.90 10.74 -2.74
N TYR A 394 -16.65 9.59 -2.09
CA TYR A 394 -15.40 9.31 -1.39
C TYR A 394 -14.19 9.48 -2.33
N THR A 395 -14.32 8.97 -3.56
CA THR A 395 -13.24 9.04 -4.57
C THR A 395 -12.96 10.49 -4.96
N VAL A 396 -14.00 11.31 -5.18
CA VAL A 396 -13.86 12.73 -5.49
C VAL A 396 -13.16 13.47 -4.34
N ASP A 397 -13.67 13.32 -3.11
CA ASP A 397 -13.15 14.02 -1.94
C ASP A 397 -11.67 13.68 -1.72
N LYS A 398 -11.34 12.39 -1.81
CA LYS A 398 -9.97 11.91 -1.65
C LYS A 398 -9.04 12.29 -2.80
N ALA A 399 -9.49 12.22 -4.04
CA ALA A 399 -8.68 12.60 -5.20
C ALA A 399 -8.31 14.09 -5.15
N VAL A 400 -9.25 14.95 -4.74
CA VAL A 400 -8.99 16.39 -4.54
C VAL A 400 -7.96 16.60 -3.43
N GLU A 401 -8.16 15.96 -2.25
CA GLU A 401 -7.21 16.06 -1.13
C GLU A 401 -5.81 15.60 -1.51
N VAL A 402 -5.70 14.45 -2.22
CA VAL A 402 -4.41 13.88 -2.60
C VAL A 402 -3.73 14.73 -3.67
N TYR A 403 -4.46 15.22 -4.67
CA TYR A 403 -3.90 16.12 -5.70
C TYR A 403 -3.30 17.38 -5.06
N GLN A 404 -4.03 18.02 -4.13
CA GLN A 404 -3.57 19.20 -3.41
C GLN A 404 -2.32 18.94 -2.54
N ASN A 405 -2.11 17.68 -2.16
CA ASN A 405 -1.02 17.24 -1.30
C ASN A 405 -0.03 16.31 -2.02
N GLU A 406 0.06 16.35 -3.35
CA GLU A 406 0.90 15.45 -4.14
C GLU A 406 2.37 15.51 -3.73
N TYR A 407 2.85 16.69 -3.35
CA TYR A 407 4.21 16.92 -2.88
C TYR A 407 4.35 17.08 -1.36
N ALA A 408 3.25 16.92 -0.61
CA ALA A 408 3.32 17.00 0.84
C ALA A 408 4.13 15.83 1.43
N MET A 409 4.79 16.08 2.53
CA MET A 409 5.48 15.04 3.29
C MET A 409 4.46 14.05 3.87
N GLY A 410 4.72 12.76 3.73
CA GLY A 410 3.93 11.69 4.34
C GLY A 410 4.39 11.41 5.76
N PHE A 411 3.89 12.16 6.73
CA PHE A 411 4.28 11.98 8.12
C PHE A 411 3.72 10.69 8.73
N PRO A 412 4.46 10.03 9.63
CA PRO A 412 3.92 8.97 10.45
C PRO A 412 2.70 9.48 11.26
N PHE A 413 1.66 8.63 11.35
CA PHE A 413 0.43 8.93 12.10
C PHE A 413 -0.40 10.11 11.54
N GLU A 414 -0.13 10.54 10.31
CA GLU A 414 -0.98 11.51 9.63
C GLU A 414 -2.32 10.88 9.25
N GLU A 415 -3.41 11.55 9.59
CA GLU A 415 -4.78 11.14 9.25
C GLU A 415 -5.49 12.27 8.50
N ARG A 416 -5.62 12.12 7.17
CA ARG A 416 -6.26 13.12 6.32
C ARG A 416 -7.78 12.99 6.36
N PRO A 417 -8.53 14.11 6.46
CA PRO A 417 -9.97 14.09 6.78
C PRO A 417 -10.92 13.79 5.62
N ALA A 418 -10.52 14.04 4.36
CA ALA A 418 -11.45 13.93 3.23
C ALA A 418 -12.07 12.53 3.12
N GLY A 419 -13.36 12.47 2.74
CA GLY A 419 -14.10 11.22 2.59
C GLY A 419 -14.38 10.45 3.89
N ARG A 420 -14.13 11.04 5.07
CA ARG A 420 -14.33 10.40 6.38
C ARG A 420 -15.52 11.01 7.13
N PRO A 421 -16.22 10.21 7.98
CA PRO A 421 -16.07 8.76 8.18
C PRO A 421 -16.70 7.94 7.06
N ALA A 422 -16.09 6.79 6.67
CA ALA A 422 -16.67 5.88 5.69
C ALA A 422 -17.39 4.69 6.35
N TYR A 423 -16.69 3.92 7.18
CA TYR A 423 -17.28 2.88 8.01
C TYR A 423 -17.05 3.19 9.50
N MET A 424 -18.07 3.02 10.31
CA MET A 424 -18.05 3.27 11.74
C MET A 424 -18.48 2.01 12.52
N SER A 425 -17.88 1.77 13.68
CA SER A 425 -18.38 0.77 14.60
C SER A 425 -19.63 1.30 15.34
N PRO A 426 -20.45 0.43 15.93
CA PRO A 426 -21.56 0.86 16.80
C PRO A 426 -21.11 1.71 18.00
N LEU A 427 -19.84 1.65 18.38
CA LEU A 427 -19.27 2.41 19.51
C LEU A 427 -18.73 3.79 19.11
N TYR A 428 -18.65 4.12 17.82
CA TYR A 428 -17.98 5.33 17.32
C TYR A 428 -18.40 6.61 18.05
N GLU A 429 -19.70 6.90 18.10
CA GLU A 429 -20.20 8.12 18.71
C GLU A 429 -20.01 8.15 20.23
N GLN A 430 -20.10 6.99 20.88
CA GLN A 430 -19.89 6.89 22.33
C GLN A 430 -18.41 7.12 22.67
N LEU A 431 -17.49 6.52 21.94
CA LEU A 431 -16.06 6.65 22.19
C LEU A 431 -15.56 8.05 21.81
N LYS A 432 -16.12 8.66 20.76
CA LYS A 432 -15.85 10.06 20.40
C LYS A 432 -16.18 11.02 21.56
N LYS A 433 -17.33 10.81 22.21
CA LYS A 433 -17.70 11.59 23.41
C LYS A 433 -16.78 11.36 24.61
N LYS A 434 -16.06 10.24 24.65
CA LYS A 434 -15.07 9.90 25.66
C LYS A 434 -13.66 10.43 25.32
N GLY A 435 -13.51 11.20 24.23
CA GLY A 435 -12.25 11.80 23.81
C GLY A 435 -11.41 10.94 22.87
N ALA A 436 -12.01 9.96 22.18
CA ALA A 436 -11.29 9.20 21.16
C ALA A 436 -10.91 10.08 19.98
N ALA A 437 -9.63 10.10 19.62
CA ALA A 437 -9.15 10.51 18.33
C ALA A 437 -9.25 9.32 17.36
N TYR A 438 -9.48 9.60 16.06
CA TYR A 438 -9.73 8.55 15.09
C TYR A 438 -8.77 8.60 13.90
N GLY A 439 -8.38 7.41 13.45
CA GLY A 439 -7.71 7.18 12.16
C GLY A 439 -8.50 6.16 11.35
N ALA A 440 -8.25 6.11 10.04
CA ALA A 440 -8.96 5.20 9.14
C ALA A 440 -8.07 4.09 8.58
N ARG A 441 -8.56 2.84 8.56
CA ARG A 441 -7.89 1.73 7.89
C ARG A 441 -8.89 0.86 7.14
N GLY A 442 -8.69 0.68 5.82
CA GLY A 442 -9.62 -0.08 4.98
C GLY A 442 -11.05 0.44 5.03
N GLY A 443 -11.23 1.75 5.18
CA GLY A 443 -12.51 2.45 5.32
C GLY A 443 -13.07 2.51 6.75
N TRP A 444 -12.54 1.74 7.70
CA TRP A 444 -13.01 1.72 9.08
C TRP A 444 -12.35 2.78 9.95
N GLU A 445 -13.16 3.58 10.65
CA GLU A 445 -12.72 4.47 11.70
C GLU A 445 -12.28 3.65 12.93
N ARG A 446 -11.05 3.89 13.41
CA ARG A 446 -10.48 3.21 14.58
C ARG A 446 -9.98 4.23 15.59
N PRO A 447 -10.26 4.06 16.88
CA PRO A 447 -9.64 4.89 17.91
C PRO A 447 -8.12 4.79 17.82
N THR A 448 -7.45 5.92 17.66
CA THR A 448 -5.98 5.99 17.66
C THR A 448 -5.43 6.16 19.07
N TYR A 449 -6.02 7.06 19.85
CA TYR A 449 -5.76 7.27 21.28
C TYR A 449 -6.98 7.95 21.92
N PHE A 450 -6.96 8.06 23.26
CA PHE A 450 -8.00 8.72 24.02
C PHE A 450 -7.44 9.91 24.82
N ASP A 451 -8.09 11.06 24.71
CA ASP A 451 -7.75 12.28 25.42
C ASP A 451 -8.98 12.95 26.07
N PRO A 452 -9.57 12.30 27.10
CA PRO A 452 -10.78 12.80 27.75
C PRO A 452 -10.59 14.13 28.50
N LYS A 453 -9.35 14.56 28.71
CA LYS A 453 -9.02 15.78 29.47
C LYS A 453 -8.46 16.89 28.60
N ASN A 454 -8.38 16.68 27.26
CA ASN A 454 -7.75 17.60 26.31
C ASN A 454 -6.30 17.95 26.71
N GLU A 455 -5.50 16.95 27.10
CA GLU A 455 -4.10 17.12 27.48
C GLU A 455 -3.18 17.27 26.25
N VAL A 456 -3.64 16.78 25.09
CA VAL A 456 -2.90 16.88 23.82
C VAL A 456 -3.12 18.27 23.24
N THR A 457 -2.14 19.12 23.41
CA THR A 457 -2.15 20.50 22.90
C THR A 457 -1.29 20.70 21.65
N ASP A 458 -0.36 19.78 21.39
CA ASP A 458 0.48 19.78 20.19
C ASP A 458 0.00 18.67 19.24
N HIS A 459 -0.55 19.08 18.11
CA HIS A 459 -1.02 18.22 17.02
C HIS A 459 -0.07 18.27 15.80
N SER A 460 1.13 18.84 15.94
CA SER A 460 2.09 18.92 14.85
C SER A 460 2.50 17.53 14.37
N LEU A 461 2.64 17.41 13.06
CA LEU A 461 3.15 16.21 12.41
C LEU A 461 4.67 16.30 12.30
N SER A 462 5.37 15.22 12.56
CA SER A 462 6.83 15.18 12.51
C SER A 462 7.31 13.74 12.30
N PHE A 463 8.47 13.58 11.62
CA PHE A 463 9.22 12.33 11.58
C PHE A 463 9.89 12.02 12.93
N PHE A 464 10.00 13.02 13.79
CA PHE A 464 10.61 12.92 15.11
C PHE A 464 9.56 12.70 16.19
N ARG A 465 9.99 12.21 17.37
CA ARG A 465 9.09 11.93 18.52
C ARG A 465 8.63 13.20 19.25
N ARG A 466 7.99 14.11 18.54
CA ARG A 466 7.51 15.40 19.07
C ARG A 466 5.99 15.46 19.28
N ASN A 467 5.26 14.39 18.91
CA ASN A 467 3.80 14.35 18.93
C ASN A 467 3.24 14.38 20.36
N GLY A 468 2.31 15.28 20.65
CA GLY A 468 1.69 15.46 21.96
C GLY A 468 0.90 14.26 22.47
N TRP A 469 0.31 13.44 21.59
CA TRP A 469 -0.45 12.24 21.94
C TRP A 469 0.36 11.17 22.69
N ARG A 470 1.70 11.21 22.65
CA ARG A 470 2.56 10.20 23.31
C ARG A 470 2.32 10.10 24.80
N THR A 471 2.00 11.21 25.46
CA THR A 471 1.75 11.24 26.92
C THR A 471 0.48 10.49 27.31
N VAL A 472 -0.59 10.61 26.50
CA VAL A 472 -1.84 9.87 26.74
C VAL A 472 -1.71 8.41 26.36
N VAL A 473 -1.05 8.08 25.25
CA VAL A 473 -0.75 6.69 24.86
C VAL A 473 0.10 5.97 25.90
N ALA A 474 1.06 6.64 26.54
CA ALA A 474 1.82 6.05 27.65
C ALA A 474 0.91 5.61 28.82
N LYS A 475 -0.13 6.38 29.11
CA LYS A 475 -1.12 6.01 30.15
C LYS A 475 -1.95 4.81 29.74
N GLU A 476 -2.34 4.72 28.45
CA GLU A 476 -3.09 3.57 27.89
C GLU A 476 -2.25 2.29 27.97
N VAL A 477 -0.98 2.35 27.56
CA VAL A 477 -0.03 1.22 27.68
C VAL A 477 0.14 0.80 29.15
N HIS A 478 0.27 1.77 30.05
CA HIS A 478 0.38 1.49 31.49
C HIS A 478 -0.88 0.79 32.02
N ALA A 479 -2.08 1.24 31.62
CA ALA A 479 -3.33 0.59 32.02
C ALA A 479 -3.43 -0.84 31.50
N ALA A 480 -3.05 -1.11 30.26
CA ALA A 480 -3.03 -2.45 29.68
C ALA A 480 -2.00 -3.36 30.36
N ARG A 481 -0.83 -2.85 30.76
CA ARG A 481 0.23 -3.63 31.40
C ARG A 481 -0.03 -3.89 32.91
N ASN A 482 -0.64 -2.97 33.63
CA ASN A 482 -0.72 -3.01 35.08
C ASN A 482 -2.13 -3.10 35.65
N GLY A 483 -3.16 -2.85 34.83
CA GLY A 483 -4.55 -2.83 35.22
C GLY A 483 -5.44 -3.59 34.25
N VAL A 484 -6.36 -2.89 33.63
CA VAL A 484 -7.23 -3.39 32.56
C VAL A 484 -7.52 -2.30 31.55
N ALA A 485 -7.48 -2.66 30.28
CA ALA A 485 -7.84 -1.78 29.17
C ALA A 485 -8.84 -2.44 28.23
N VAL A 486 -9.65 -1.60 27.58
CA VAL A 486 -10.63 -2.02 26.58
C VAL A 486 -10.41 -1.25 25.28
N LEU A 487 -10.51 -1.95 24.15
CA LEU A 487 -10.35 -1.39 22.81
C LEU A 487 -11.49 -1.84 21.91
N ASP A 488 -12.11 -0.89 21.22
CA ASP A 488 -12.93 -1.17 20.03
C ASP A 488 -12.02 -1.37 18.83
N LEU A 489 -12.04 -2.57 18.24
CA LEU A 489 -11.19 -2.94 17.11
C LEU A 489 -12.04 -3.29 15.88
N PRO A 490 -12.64 -2.31 15.19
CA PRO A 490 -13.46 -2.56 14.01
C PRO A 490 -12.62 -2.91 12.79
N GLY A 491 -13.30 -3.52 11.79
CA GLY A 491 -12.73 -3.73 10.45
C GLY A 491 -11.82 -4.93 10.28
N PHE A 492 -11.46 -5.67 11.34
CA PHE A 492 -10.78 -6.95 11.17
C PHE A 492 -11.67 -7.90 10.38
N THR A 493 -11.07 -8.49 9.33
CA THR A 493 -11.76 -9.44 8.44
C THR A 493 -12.26 -10.64 9.23
N LYS A 494 -13.53 -11.01 9.06
CA LYS A 494 -14.16 -12.15 9.72
C LYS A 494 -14.88 -13.00 8.69
N ILE A 495 -14.43 -14.27 8.55
CA ILE A 495 -14.94 -15.18 7.54
C ILE A 495 -15.36 -16.49 8.22
N GLU A 496 -16.58 -16.94 7.96
CA GLU A 496 -17.05 -18.27 8.33
C GLU A 496 -16.84 -19.21 7.15
N VAL A 497 -16.25 -20.39 7.44
CA VAL A 497 -15.98 -21.46 6.47
C VAL A 497 -16.70 -22.70 6.97
N GLU A 498 -17.64 -23.19 6.21
CA GLU A 498 -18.51 -24.29 6.63
C GLU A 498 -18.69 -25.34 5.52
N GLY A 499 -18.93 -26.58 5.92
CA GLY A 499 -19.28 -27.68 5.05
C GLY A 499 -18.40 -28.91 5.22
N PRO A 500 -18.85 -30.09 4.71
CA PRO A 500 -18.14 -31.34 4.91
C PRO A 500 -16.71 -31.36 4.33
N GLY A 501 -16.42 -30.49 3.34
CA GLY A 501 -15.11 -30.32 2.75
C GLY A 501 -14.21 -29.29 3.45
N ALA A 502 -14.73 -28.51 4.43
CA ALA A 502 -14.05 -27.35 4.99
C ALA A 502 -12.67 -27.69 5.62
N LEU A 503 -12.58 -28.80 6.34
CA LEU A 503 -11.32 -29.25 6.94
C LEU A 503 -10.28 -29.56 5.85
N ALA A 504 -10.62 -30.35 4.86
CA ALA A 504 -9.70 -30.74 3.79
C ALA A 504 -9.27 -29.54 2.93
N TYR A 505 -10.20 -28.64 2.66
CA TYR A 505 -9.97 -27.42 1.92
C TYR A 505 -8.93 -26.51 2.64
N LEU A 506 -9.18 -26.18 3.90
CA LEU A 506 -8.26 -25.35 4.67
C LEU A 506 -6.92 -26.04 4.93
N ASP A 507 -6.93 -27.36 5.15
CA ASP A 507 -5.70 -28.11 5.37
C ASP A 507 -4.81 -28.14 4.12
N ASN A 508 -5.37 -28.16 2.93
CA ASN A 508 -4.63 -28.09 1.67
C ASN A 508 -4.15 -26.67 1.32
N LEU A 509 -4.90 -25.65 1.73
CA LEU A 509 -4.54 -24.26 1.44
C LEU A 509 -3.44 -23.72 2.37
N LEU A 510 -3.47 -24.10 3.66
CA LEU A 510 -2.66 -23.50 4.71
C LEU A 510 -1.44 -24.38 5.06
N CYS A 511 -0.29 -23.78 5.29
CA CYS A 511 0.93 -24.52 5.67
C CYS A 511 0.95 -24.99 7.13
N THR A 512 0.07 -24.45 7.95
CA THR A 512 0.00 -24.71 9.40
C THR A 512 -0.96 -25.88 9.68
N LYS A 513 -0.67 -26.66 10.69
CA LYS A 513 -1.60 -27.67 11.23
C LYS A 513 -2.84 -26.99 11.80
N LEU A 514 -4.01 -27.39 11.32
CA LEU A 514 -5.28 -26.85 11.79
C LEU A 514 -5.56 -27.22 13.26
N PRO A 515 -6.19 -26.31 14.04
CA PRO A 515 -6.47 -26.55 15.44
C PRO A 515 -7.57 -27.61 15.65
N LYS A 516 -7.62 -28.20 16.86
CA LYS A 516 -8.73 -29.03 17.31
C LYS A 516 -9.98 -28.17 17.55
N VAL A 517 -11.16 -28.78 17.59
CA VAL A 517 -12.42 -28.11 17.93
C VAL A 517 -12.28 -27.31 19.23
N GLY A 518 -12.77 -26.08 19.22
CA GLY A 518 -12.68 -25.12 20.33
C GLY A 518 -11.29 -24.48 20.51
N ARG A 519 -10.32 -24.78 19.62
CA ARG A 519 -8.97 -24.24 19.71
C ARG A 519 -8.69 -23.21 18.61
N ILE A 520 -7.66 -22.38 18.84
CA ILE A 520 -7.21 -21.29 17.98
C ILE A 520 -5.78 -21.59 17.52
N SER A 521 -5.46 -21.27 16.27
CA SER A 521 -4.11 -21.26 15.72
C SER A 521 -3.91 -20.08 14.80
N LEU A 522 -2.71 -19.52 14.81
CA LEU A 522 -2.26 -18.61 13.74
C LEU A 522 -1.80 -19.48 12.57
N VAL A 523 -2.22 -19.14 11.37
CA VAL A 523 -1.99 -19.93 10.16
C VAL A 523 -1.62 -19.05 8.98
N TYR A 524 -0.90 -19.65 8.00
CA TYR A 524 -0.43 -18.92 6.82
C TYR A 524 -0.86 -19.64 5.53
N ALA A 525 -1.39 -18.85 4.60
CA ALA A 525 -1.50 -19.21 3.19
C ALA A 525 -0.24 -18.77 2.45
N LEU A 526 0.25 -19.58 1.54
CA LEU A 526 1.49 -19.34 0.81
C LEU A 526 1.25 -19.24 -0.69
N LEU A 527 2.20 -18.62 -1.37
CA LEU A 527 2.39 -18.73 -2.81
C LEU A 527 3.08 -20.05 -3.16
N PRO A 528 3.00 -20.52 -4.41
CA PRO A 528 3.64 -21.78 -4.83
C PRO A 528 5.16 -21.83 -4.55
N ASP A 529 5.84 -20.69 -4.54
CA ASP A 529 7.26 -20.55 -4.20
C ASP A 529 7.57 -20.48 -2.69
N GLY A 530 6.56 -20.69 -1.84
CA GLY A 530 6.68 -20.76 -0.38
C GLY A 530 6.67 -19.41 0.33
N LYS A 531 6.38 -18.31 -0.37
CA LYS A 531 6.32 -16.97 0.23
C LYS A 531 4.96 -16.71 0.88
N VAL A 532 4.93 -15.86 1.93
CA VAL A 532 3.70 -15.56 2.70
C VAL A 532 2.73 -14.75 1.85
N LEU A 533 1.53 -15.29 1.63
CA LEU A 533 0.45 -14.62 0.91
C LEU A 533 -0.56 -13.98 1.87
N SER A 534 -1.06 -14.74 2.85
CA SER A 534 -2.02 -14.27 3.86
C SER A 534 -1.77 -14.91 5.22
N GLU A 535 -2.20 -14.22 6.27
CA GLU A 535 -2.19 -14.68 7.66
C GLU A 535 -3.61 -14.68 8.22
N PHE A 536 -3.99 -15.73 8.94
CA PHE A 536 -5.27 -15.81 9.65
C PHE A 536 -5.12 -16.33 11.06
N THR A 537 -5.91 -15.78 11.96
CA THR A 537 -6.26 -16.46 13.21
C THR A 537 -7.42 -17.39 12.92
N VAL A 538 -7.19 -18.71 12.96
CA VAL A 538 -8.22 -19.72 12.70
C VAL A 538 -8.75 -20.30 14.00
N VAL A 539 -10.05 -20.25 14.16
CA VAL A 539 -10.81 -20.93 15.21
C VAL A 539 -11.54 -22.12 14.58
N ARG A 540 -11.35 -23.34 15.07
CA ARG A 540 -12.19 -24.48 14.70
C ARG A 540 -13.40 -24.55 15.62
N VAL A 541 -14.55 -24.10 15.12
CA VAL A 541 -15.79 -23.99 15.89
C VAL A 541 -16.46 -25.35 16.08
N ALA A 542 -16.44 -26.18 15.02
CA ALA A 542 -16.96 -27.55 15.00
C ALA A 542 -16.08 -28.40 14.07
N GLU A 543 -16.43 -29.68 13.86
CA GLU A 543 -15.66 -30.57 12.99
C GLU A 543 -15.54 -30.03 11.56
N ASP A 544 -16.59 -29.39 11.07
CA ASP A 544 -16.80 -28.90 9.71
C ASP A 544 -17.04 -27.37 9.64
N ARG A 545 -16.79 -26.63 10.75
CA ARG A 545 -16.98 -25.17 10.82
C ARG A 545 -15.78 -24.47 11.40
N PHE A 546 -15.32 -23.44 10.67
CA PHE A 546 -14.19 -22.61 11.04
C PHE A 546 -14.56 -21.13 11.00
N TYR A 547 -13.90 -20.36 11.84
CA TYR A 547 -13.99 -18.92 11.88
C TYR A 547 -12.59 -18.34 11.74
N LEU A 548 -12.39 -17.54 10.68
CA LEU A 548 -11.11 -16.96 10.33
C LEU A 548 -11.16 -15.47 10.63
N VAL A 549 -10.11 -14.96 11.26
CA VAL A 549 -9.92 -13.53 11.48
C VAL A 549 -8.63 -13.10 10.78
N GLY A 550 -8.72 -12.10 9.91
CA GLY A 550 -7.63 -11.52 9.13
C GLY A 550 -7.43 -10.03 9.45
N ALA A 551 -6.40 -9.41 8.87
CA ALA A 551 -6.08 -8.00 9.08
C ALA A 551 -7.19 -7.07 8.54
N ALA A 552 -7.34 -5.90 9.15
CA ALA A 552 -8.41 -4.95 8.80
C ALA A 552 -8.33 -4.42 7.36
N GLY A 553 -7.14 -4.31 6.79
CA GLY A 553 -6.94 -3.83 5.42
C GLY A 553 -7.02 -4.90 4.34
N SER A 554 -7.01 -6.20 4.72
CA SER A 554 -6.82 -7.32 3.79
C SER A 554 -8.12 -7.98 3.30
N GLU A 555 -9.28 -7.52 3.72
CA GLU A 555 -10.56 -8.22 3.52
C GLU A 555 -10.80 -8.71 2.10
N TRP A 556 -10.66 -7.86 1.10
CA TRP A 556 -10.87 -8.26 -0.30
C TRP A 556 -9.76 -9.16 -0.84
N HIS A 557 -8.52 -8.92 -0.40
CA HIS A 557 -7.39 -9.78 -0.73
C HIS A 557 -7.58 -11.19 -0.16
N ASP A 558 -7.90 -11.30 1.13
CA ASP A 558 -8.04 -12.58 1.83
C ASP A 558 -9.25 -13.38 1.34
N LEU A 559 -10.38 -12.68 1.08
CA LEU A 559 -11.55 -13.33 0.45
C LEU A 559 -11.21 -13.88 -0.93
N ASP A 560 -10.45 -13.11 -1.73
CA ASP A 560 -10.05 -13.54 -3.08
C ASP A 560 -9.15 -14.79 -3.01
N VAL A 561 -8.18 -14.81 -2.07
CA VAL A 561 -7.33 -15.97 -1.83
C VAL A 561 -8.16 -17.22 -1.48
N LEU A 562 -9.14 -17.07 -0.60
CA LEU A 562 -10.00 -18.17 -0.19
C LEU A 562 -10.95 -18.61 -1.32
N GLU A 563 -11.63 -17.66 -1.97
CA GLU A 563 -12.60 -17.94 -3.04
C GLU A 563 -11.95 -18.58 -4.27
N MET A 564 -10.71 -18.18 -4.62
CA MET A 564 -9.99 -18.77 -5.75
C MET A 564 -9.58 -20.24 -5.53
N ALA A 565 -9.37 -20.62 -4.28
CA ALA A 565 -9.04 -22.00 -3.91
C ALA A 565 -10.28 -22.86 -3.56
N LEU A 566 -11.49 -22.28 -3.63
CA LEU A 566 -12.72 -22.96 -3.20
C LEU A 566 -13.04 -24.16 -4.10
N PRO A 567 -13.37 -25.35 -3.53
CA PRO A 567 -13.84 -26.49 -4.30
C PRO A 567 -15.11 -26.16 -5.10
N THR A 568 -15.20 -26.69 -6.32
CA THR A 568 -16.35 -26.43 -7.22
C THR A 568 -17.52 -27.37 -6.98
N ASP A 569 -17.38 -28.35 -6.10
CA ASP A 569 -18.39 -29.40 -5.81
C ASP A 569 -19.44 -28.94 -4.79
N GLY A 570 -19.37 -27.72 -4.27
CA GLY A 570 -20.30 -27.19 -3.28
C GLY A 570 -20.11 -27.75 -1.86
N SER A 571 -19.04 -28.51 -1.61
CA SER A 571 -18.73 -29.07 -0.29
C SER A 571 -18.28 -28.08 0.76
N VAL A 572 -17.95 -26.83 0.36
CA VAL A 572 -17.50 -25.75 1.22
C VAL A 572 -18.24 -24.46 0.88
N THR A 573 -18.68 -23.73 1.90
CA THR A 573 -19.24 -22.39 1.78
C THR A 573 -18.39 -21.39 2.56
N LEU A 574 -18.23 -20.19 1.99
CA LEU A 574 -17.57 -19.04 2.63
C LEU A 574 -18.60 -17.94 2.87
N LYS A 575 -18.61 -17.38 4.08
CA LYS A 575 -19.44 -16.24 4.42
C LYS A 575 -18.58 -15.14 5.04
N ASN A 576 -18.51 -14.00 4.37
CA ASN A 576 -17.93 -12.79 4.96
C ASN A 576 -18.92 -12.20 5.98
N VAL A 577 -18.52 -12.16 7.25
CA VAL A 577 -19.30 -11.60 8.36
C VAL A 577 -18.62 -10.41 9.02
N THR A 578 -17.68 -9.78 8.31
CA THR A 578 -16.92 -8.62 8.80
C THR A 578 -17.82 -7.47 9.23
N ALA A 579 -18.85 -7.19 8.45
CA ALA A 579 -19.81 -6.13 8.73
C ALA A 579 -20.85 -6.48 9.79
N ASP A 580 -21.03 -7.78 10.11
CA ASP A 580 -22.08 -8.26 11.03
C ASP A 580 -21.61 -8.23 12.49
N TYR A 581 -20.30 -8.34 12.73
CA TYR A 581 -19.69 -8.49 14.05
C TYR A 581 -18.67 -7.40 14.34
N GLY A 582 -18.82 -6.72 15.47
CA GLY A 582 -17.76 -5.93 16.09
C GLY A 582 -16.83 -6.78 16.94
N SER A 583 -15.69 -6.20 17.33
CA SER A 583 -14.70 -6.84 18.21
C SER A 583 -14.27 -5.89 19.31
N ILE A 584 -14.52 -6.28 20.56
CA ILE A 584 -14.01 -5.60 21.75
C ILE A 584 -12.85 -6.40 22.30
N ILE A 585 -11.72 -5.76 22.48
CA ILE A 585 -10.52 -6.36 23.09
C ILE A 585 -10.47 -5.94 24.54
N LEU A 586 -10.50 -6.90 25.46
CA LEU A 586 -10.36 -6.70 26.91
C LEU A 586 -9.05 -7.31 27.37
N VAL A 587 -8.13 -6.51 27.86
CA VAL A 587 -6.75 -6.95 28.16
C VAL A 587 -6.20 -6.35 29.44
N GLY A 588 -5.21 -7.03 29.99
CA GLY A 588 -4.47 -6.63 31.19
C GLY A 588 -4.64 -7.62 32.35
N PRO A 589 -3.81 -7.53 33.40
CA PRO A 589 -3.85 -8.48 34.54
C PRO A 589 -5.21 -8.58 35.24
N ARG A 590 -6.02 -7.52 35.16
CA ARG A 590 -7.38 -7.48 35.77
C ARG A 590 -8.51 -7.81 34.80
N SER A 591 -8.19 -8.15 33.55
CA SER A 591 -9.19 -8.45 32.51
C SER A 591 -10.10 -9.63 32.87
N ARG A 592 -9.57 -10.65 33.53
CA ARG A 592 -10.35 -11.80 34.02
C ARG A 592 -11.35 -11.40 35.08
N ASP A 593 -10.95 -10.56 36.03
CA ASP A 593 -11.81 -10.07 37.10
C ASP A 593 -13.00 -9.28 36.55
N VAL A 594 -12.76 -8.49 35.48
CA VAL A 594 -13.82 -7.77 34.78
C VAL A 594 -14.71 -8.74 34.01
N LEU A 595 -14.13 -9.63 33.21
CA LEU A 595 -14.91 -10.55 32.37
C LEU A 595 -15.79 -11.48 33.23
N SER A 596 -15.31 -11.95 34.39
CA SER A 596 -16.07 -12.80 35.31
C SER A 596 -17.34 -12.12 35.86
N GLN A 597 -17.41 -10.78 35.81
CA GLN A 597 -18.62 -10.03 36.19
C GLN A 597 -19.57 -9.78 35.04
N VAL A 598 -19.12 -9.96 33.81
CA VAL A 598 -19.92 -9.74 32.60
C VAL A 598 -20.58 -11.03 32.11
N THR A 599 -19.98 -12.19 32.45
CA THR A 599 -20.47 -13.49 32.00
C THR A 599 -20.72 -14.43 33.17
N THR A 600 -21.69 -15.34 33.00
CA THR A 600 -21.93 -16.47 33.91
C THR A 600 -21.03 -17.69 33.56
N THR A 601 -20.44 -17.71 32.38
CA THR A 601 -19.52 -18.77 31.94
C THR A 601 -18.19 -18.68 32.69
N PRO A 602 -17.64 -19.77 33.27
CA PRO A 602 -16.37 -19.73 33.97
C PRO A 602 -15.20 -19.32 33.04
N VAL A 603 -14.39 -18.35 33.49
CA VAL A 603 -13.28 -17.76 32.71
C VAL A 603 -11.90 -18.00 33.33
N ASP A 604 -11.80 -18.93 34.30
CA ASP A 604 -10.54 -19.38 34.89
C ASP A 604 -9.70 -20.20 33.87
N ASN A 605 -8.41 -20.46 34.22
CA ASN A 605 -7.50 -21.16 33.32
C ASN A 605 -7.88 -22.63 33.04
N ALA A 606 -8.57 -23.30 33.95
CA ALA A 606 -9.01 -24.66 33.72
C ALA A 606 -10.19 -24.75 32.77
N SER A 607 -11.16 -23.84 32.94
CA SER A 607 -12.38 -23.75 32.16
C SER A 607 -12.17 -23.08 30.80
N PHE A 608 -11.35 -22.03 30.74
CA PHE A 608 -11.09 -21.29 29.51
C PHE A 608 -9.57 -21.21 29.20
N LYS A 609 -9.07 -22.20 28.50
CA LYS A 609 -7.63 -22.35 28.20
C LYS A 609 -7.14 -21.26 27.24
N TRP A 610 -5.87 -20.86 27.38
CA TRP A 610 -5.21 -20.01 26.38
C TRP A 610 -5.26 -20.64 24.98
N LEU A 611 -5.44 -19.82 23.97
CA LEU A 611 -5.68 -20.23 22.58
C LEU A 611 -6.91 -21.16 22.44
N SER A 612 -8.00 -20.79 23.09
CA SER A 612 -9.30 -21.43 22.89
C SER A 612 -10.40 -20.39 22.68
N MET A 613 -11.48 -20.82 22.09
CA MET A 613 -12.69 -20.04 21.89
C MET A 613 -13.84 -20.70 22.64
N GLN A 614 -14.70 -19.88 23.23
CA GLN A 614 -15.99 -20.29 23.79
C GLN A 614 -17.09 -19.30 23.45
N MET A 615 -18.29 -19.78 23.33
CA MET A 615 -19.48 -18.91 23.44
C MET A 615 -19.71 -18.69 24.92
N ILE A 616 -19.62 -17.44 25.37
CA ILE A 616 -19.89 -17.04 26.74
C ILE A 616 -21.28 -16.44 26.88
N ASP A 617 -21.98 -16.80 27.96
CA ASP A 617 -23.33 -16.27 28.24
C ASP A 617 -23.21 -14.96 29.00
N THR A 618 -23.72 -13.90 28.42
CA THR A 618 -23.73 -12.55 29.00
C THR A 618 -25.14 -12.02 29.11
N ALA A 619 -25.31 -10.91 29.84
CA ALA A 619 -26.62 -10.25 29.98
C ALA A 619 -27.16 -9.70 28.64
N VAL A 620 -26.29 -9.57 27.62
CA VAL A 620 -26.66 -9.11 26.28
C VAL A 620 -26.88 -10.26 25.30
N GLY A 621 -26.81 -11.51 25.76
CA GLY A 621 -26.88 -12.73 24.99
C GLY A 621 -25.50 -13.38 24.80
N PRO A 622 -25.42 -14.45 23.97
CA PRO A 622 -24.17 -15.17 23.76
C PRO A 622 -23.18 -14.33 22.97
N VAL A 623 -21.91 -14.35 23.40
CA VAL A 623 -20.79 -13.64 22.77
C VAL A 623 -19.67 -14.63 22.46
N ARG A 624 -19.09 -14.55 21.27
CA ARG A 624 -17.92 -15.38 20.90
C ARG A 624 -16.66 -14.78 21.53
N ALA A 625 -16.12 -15.44 22.52
CA ALA A 625 -14.92 -15.03 23.21
C ALA A 625 -13.71 -15.86 22.75
N LEU A 626 -12.67 -15.19 22.27
CA LEU A 626 -11.39 -15.79 21.85
C LEU A 626 -10.32 -15.41 22.88
N ARG A 627 -9.73 -16.37 23.57
CA ARG A 627 -8.61 -16.08 24.48
C ARG A 627 -7.31 -15.93 23.72
N VAL A 628 -7.20 -14.85 23.02
CA VAL A 628 -6.06 -14.40 22.19
C VAL A 628 -6.09 -12.88 22.13
N ASN A 629 -4.96 -12.23 21.90
CA ASN A 629 -4.88 -10.80 21.58
C ASN A 629 -3.52 -10.46 20.96
N TYR A 630 -3.42 -9.25 20.46
CA TYR A 630 -2.23 -8.73 19.77
C TYR A 630 -1.36 -7.81 20.63
N VAL A 631 -1.55 -7.81 21.96
CA VAL A 631 -0.82 -6.93 22.90
C VAL A 631 0.04 -7.68 23.92
N GLY A 632 -0.10 -9.02 23.98
CA GLY A 632 0.73 -9.87 24.82
C GLY A 632 0.45 -9.82 26.32
N GLU A 633 -0.81 -9.58 26.70
CA GLU A 633 -1.31 -9.63 28.07
C GLU A 633 -2.40 -10.70 28.22
N LEU A 634 -2.76 -11.03 29.47
CA LEU A 634 -3.99 -11.76 29.72
C LEU A 634 -5.16 -11.00 29.06
N GLY A 635 -6.02 -11.70 28.33
CA GLY A 635 -7.16 -11.02 27.69
C GLY A 635 -7.92 -11.85 26.70
N TRP A 636 -8.97 -11.25 26.18
CA TRP A 636 -9.91 -11.82 25.23
C TRP A 636 -10.31 -10.85 24.15
N GLU A 637 -10.50 -11.40 22.95
CA GLU A 637 -11.25 -10.74 21.88
C GLU A 637 -12.70 -11.21 22.00
N LEU A 638 -13.62 -10.26 22.18
CA LEU A 638 -15.05 -10.49 22.32
C LEU A 638 -15.74 -10.07 21.03
N HIS A 639 -16.15 -11.05 20.22
CA HIS A 639 -16.83 -10.82 18.96
C HIS A 639 -18.35 -10.92 19.19
N ALA A 640 -19.03 -9.80 19.05
CA ALA A 640 -20.46 -9.66 19.27
C ALA A 640 -21.15 -9.07 18.03
N SER A 641 -22.45 -9.36 17.85
CA SER A 641 -23.22 -8.69 16.81
C SER A 641 -23.24 -7.18 17.03
N ASN A 642 -23.39 -6.42 15.95
CA ASN A 642 -23.44 -4.96 16.06
C ASN A 642 -24.49 -4.45 17.05
N GLU A 643 -25.61 -5.15 17.17
CA GLU A 643 -26.70 -4.82 18.11
C GLU A 643 -26.28 -4.98 19.58
N GLN A 644 -25.40 -5.94 19.86
CA GLN A 644 -24.91 -6.23 21.21
C GLN A 644 -23.75 -5.31 21.65
N MET A 645 -23.01 -4.72 20.70
CA MET A 645 -21.74 -4.04 20.96
C MET A 645 -21.83 -2.96 22.04
N VAL A 646 -22.78 -2.05 21.94
CA VAL A 646 -22.95 -0.93 22.88
C VAL A 646 -23.27 -1.44 24.30
N ALA A 647 -24.19 -2.37 24.41
CA ALA A 647 -24.57 -2.93 25.70
C ALA A 647 -23.45 -3.76 26.33
N LEU A 648 -22.71 -4.54 25.51
CA LEU A 648 -21.55 -5.33 25.96
C LEU A 648 -20.43 -4.40 26.46
N TYR A 649 -20.08 -3.38 25.70
CA TYR A 649 -19.08 -2.40 26.09
C TYR A 649 -19.45 -1.72 27.43
N ASN A 650 -20.70 -1.29 27.59
CA ASN A 650 -21.17 -0.66 28.82
C ASN A 650 -21.10 -1.62 30.02
N ALA A 651 -21.44 -2.90 29.82
CA ALA A 651 -21.31 -3.92 30.87
C ALA A 651 -19.84 -4.13 31.29
N ILE A 652 -18.93 -4.22 30.32
CA ILE A 652 -17.49 -4.33 30.56
C ILE A 652 -16.98 -3.10 31.30
N TRP A 653 -17.34 -1.91 30.83
CA TRP A 653 -16.93 -0.65 31.45
C TRP A 653 -17.38 -0.55 32.91
N LYS A 654 -18.65 -0.83 33.18
CA LYS A 654 -19.21 -0.82 34.54
C LYS A 654 -18.54 -1.83 35.47
N ALA A 655 -18.29 -3.04 34.98
CA ALA A 655 -17.54 -4.07 35.74
C ALA A 655 -16.10 -3.67 36.03
N GLY A 656 -15.50 -2.91 35.09
CA GLY A 656 -14.13 -2.46 35.15
C GLY A 656 -13.86 -1.22 36.00
N GLU A 657 -14.88 -0.43 36.35
CA GLU A 657 -14.73 0.83 37.10
C GLU A 657 -13.94 0.66 38.39
N GLN A 658 -14.22 -0.37 39.16
CA GLN A 658 -13.49 -0.69 40.41
C GLN A 658 -12.02 -1.04 40.19
N TYR A 659 -11.63 -1.42 38.96
CA TYR A 659 -10.27 -1.77 38.55
C TYR A 659 -9.63 -0.64 37.74
N GLN A 660 -10.26 0.54 37.66
CA GLN A 660 -9.78 1.71 36.93
C GLN A 660 -9.58 1.39 35.44
N ILE A 661 -10.56 0.69 34.82
CA ILE A 661 -10.53 0.37 33.41
C ILE A 661 -10.28 1.62 32.56
N ALA A 662 -9.44 1.51 31.56
CA ALA A 662 -9.16 2.56 30.60
C ALA A 662 -9.56 2.15 29.17
N ASP A 663 -10.02 3.10 28.37
CA ASP A 663 -10.03 2.92 26.91
C ASP A 663 -8.59 3.00 26.41
N MET A 664 -8.29 2.28 25.34
CA MET A 664 -7.02 2.41 24.64
C MET A 664 -7.21 2.43 23.12
N GLY A 665 -6.27 3.06 22.43
CA GLY A 665 -6.28 3.17 20.99
C GLY A 665 -5.21 2.31 20.31
N ILE A 666 -5.21 2.36 18.95
CA ILE A 666 -4.32 1.54 18.14
C ILE A 666 -2.84 1.93 18.32
N TYR A 667 -2.52 3.18 18.73
CA TYR A 667 -1.12 3.58 18.99
C TYR A 667 -0.55 2.88 20.21
N ALA A 668 -1.38 2.63 21.23
CA ALA A 668 -0.98 1.78 22.36
C ALA A 668 -0.77 0.32 21.93
N VAL A 669 -1.65 -0.21 21.07
CA VAL A 669 -1.50 -1.56 20.49
C VAL A 669 -0.18 -1.69 19.73
N ASP A 670 0.19 -0.69 18.92
CA ASP A 670 1.45 -0.71 18.16
C ASP A 670 2.68 -0.77 19.07
N SER A 671 2.70 -0.01 20.16
CA SER A 671 3.77 -0.09 21.14
C SER A 671 3.81 -1.49 21.81
N LEU A 672 2.66 -2.00 22.21
CA LEU A 672 2.53 -3.28 22.93
C LEU A 672 2.88 -4.50 22.04
N ARG A 673 2.52 -4.48 20.73
CA ARG A 673 2.86 -5.56 19.79
C ARG A 673 4.35 -5.61 19.47
N LEU A 674 5.01 -4.44 19.41
CA LEU A 674 6.47 -4.36 19.23
C LEU A 674 7.22 -5.04 20.36
N ASP A 675 6.79 -4.88 21.62
CA ASP A 675 7.34 -5.57 22.79
C ASP A 675 7.31 -7.09 22.64
N LYS A 676 6.30 -7.60 21.94
CA LYS A 676 6.08 -9.04 21.70
C LYS A 676 6.61 -9.49 20.35
N CYS A 677 7.15 -8.58 19.55
CA CYS A 677 7.64 -8.86 18.20
C CYS A 677 6.56 -9.48 17.30
N TYR A 678 5.27 -9.15 17.52
CA TYR A 678 4.20 -9.63 16.66
C TYR A 678 4.26 -8.93 15.32
N ARG A 679 4.24 -9.75 14.25
CA ARG A 679 4.36 -9.28 12.87
C ARG A 679 3.09 -8.55 12.45
N GLY A 680 3.26 -7.43 11.75
CA GLY A 680 2.19 -6.73 11.08
C GLY A 680 2.05 -7.20 9.62
N TRP A 681 0.83 -7.54 9.20
CA TRP A 681 0.58 -7.91 7.81
C TRP A 681 0.89 -6.73 6.88
N LYS A 682 1.62 -7.00 5.79
CA LYS A 682 2.14 -6.04 4.79
C LYS A 682 3.16 -5.02 5.31
N ALA A 683 3.49 -5.04 6.60
CA ALA A 683 4.66 -4.38 7.13
C ALA A 683 5.81 -5.39 7.32
N ASP A 684 5.57 -6.40 8.17
CA ASP A 684 6.55 -7.43 8.51
C ASP A 684 6.34 -8.72 7.71
N LEU A 685 5.16 -8.94 7.12
CA LEU A 685 4.80 -10.12 6.33
C LEU A 685 4.32 -9.69 4.95
N GLU A 686 5.07 -10.06 3.91
CA GLU A 686 4.77 -9.74 2.52
C GLU A 686 5.34 -10.82 1.59
N ILE A 687 4.99 -10.79 0.30
CA ILE A 687 5.31 -11.85 -0.66
C ILE A 687 6.81 -12.02 -0.98
N GLY A 688 7.67 -11.18 -0.44
CA GLY A 688 9.13 -11.32 -0.55
C GLY A 688 9.75 -12.33 0.42
N PHE A 689 9.02 -12.71 1.49
CA PHE A 689 9.55 -13.52 2.57
C PHE A 689 8.76 -14.80 2.79
N SER A 690 9.48 -15.87 3.13
CA SER A 690 8.87 -17.14 3.57
C SER A 690 8.56 -17.12 5.07
N PRO A 691 7.77 -18.07 5.57
CA PRO A 691 7.61 -18.26 7.02
C PRO A 691 8.95 -18.52 7.73
N PHE A 692 9.93 -19.15 7.08
CA PHE A 692 11.25 -19.38 7.63
C PHE A 692 12.07 -18.10 7.71
N ASP A 693 12.06 -17.27 6.64
CA ASP A 693 12.63 -15.93 6.68
C ASP A 693 12.03 -15.12 7.85
N ALA A 694 10.71 -15.22 8.04
CA ALA A 694 9.96 -14.52 9.08
C ALA A 694 10.12 -15.10 10.49
N SER A 695 11.00 -16.12 10.69
CA SER A 695 11.19 -16.80 11.98
C SER A 695 9.90 -17.40 12.56
N LEU A 696 9.03 -17.91 11.66
CA LEU A 696 7.73 -18.52 11.96
C LEU A 696 7.75 -20.03 11.76
N ASP A 697 8.92 -20.67 11.86
CA ASP A 697 9.18 -22.10 11.61
C ASP A 697 8.17 -23.01 12.34
N ARG A 698 7.79 -22.65 13.57
CA ARG A 698 6.83 -23.39 14.39
C ARG A 698 5.42 -23.49 13.83
N PHE A 699 5.07 -22.63 12.88
CA PHE A 699 3.76 -22.61 12.24
C PHE A 699 3.72 -23.39 10.93
N VAL A 700 4.86 -23.95 10.47
CA VAL A 700 4.94 -24.74 9.24
C VAL A 700 4.97 -26.22 9.58
N ASP A 701 3.97 -26.98 9.13
CA ASP A 701 3.93 -28.43 9.29
C ASP A 701 4.30 -29.14 7.98
N LEU A 702 5.59 -29.38 7.77
CA LEU A 702 6.11 -30.11 6.61
C LEU A 702 5.70 -31.59 6.56
N ASN A 703 5.14 -32.15 7.66
CA ASN A 703 4.65 -33.53 7.68
C ASN A 703 3.28 -33.71 7.02
N LYS A 704 2.57 -32.61 6.73
CA LYS A 704 1.35 -32.65 5.93
C LYS A 704 1.65 -33.21 4.55
N PRO A 705 0.77 -34.02 3.98
CA PRO A 705 1.00 -34.63 2.66
C PRO A 705 1.10 -33.60 1.54
N SER A 706 0.30 -32.55 1.63
CA SER A 706 0.30 -31.46 0.65
C SER A 706 -0.18 -30.13 1.27
N PHE A 707 0.32 -29.03 0.78
CA PHE A 707 -0.23 -27.67 0.88
C PHE A 707 0.47 -26.79 -0.15
N VAL A 708 -0.13 -25.65 -0.48
CA VAL A 708 0.48 -24.71 -1.44
C VAL A 708 1.84 -24.23 -0.93
N GLY A 709 2.90 -24.35 -1.75
CA GLY A 709 4.26 -23.92 -1.42
C GLY A 709 5.10 -24.93 -0.60
N ARG A 710 4.57 -26.14 -0.33
CA ARG A 710 5.27 -27.15 0.49
C ARG A 710 6.66 -27.53 -0.05
N ASP A 711 6.77 -27.84 -1.33
CA ASP A 711 8.02 -28.30 -1.93
C ASP A 711 9.08 -27.18 -1.95
N ALA A 712 8.65 -25.95 -2.16
CA ALA A 712 9.52 -24.79 -2.05
C ALA A 712 10.07 -24.60 -0.63
N LEU A 713 9.22 -24.78 0.40
CA LEU A 713 9.67 -24.72 1.80
C LEU A 713 10.60 -25.88 2.19
N ILE A 714 10.39 -27.08 1.65
CA ILE A 714 11.33 -28.21 1.84
C ILE A 714 12.70 -27.86 1.25
N ALA A 715 12.71 -27.33 0.03
CA ALA A 715 13.95 -26.91 -0.62
C ALA A 715 14.63 -25.77 0.14
N GLU A 716 13.87 -24.80 0.62
CA GLU A 716 14.39 -23.70 1.43
C GLU A 716 14.99 -24.20 2.76
N LYS A 717 14.29 -25.09 3.45
CA LYS A 717 14.80 -25.68 4.70
C LYS A 717 16.13 -26.43 4.50
N ALA A 718 16.31 -27.05 3.33
CA ALA A 718 17.54 -27.77 3.01
C ALA A 718 18.73 -26.85 2.70
N ARG A 719 18.47 -25.70 2.03
CA ARG A 719 19.54 -24.71 1.69
C ARG A 719 19.78 -23.66 2.78
N GLY A 720 18.85 -23.48 3.72
CA GLY A 720 18.79 -22.38 4.67
C GLY A 720 18.01 -21.17 4.11
N SER A 721 17.44 -20.37 5.00
CA SER A 721 16.72 -19.13 4.67
C SER A 721 17.68 -18.02 4.27
N ALA A 722 17.24 -17.12 3.42
CA ALA A 722 18.04 -15.97 2.98
C ALA A 722 18.09 -14.87 4.04
N TYR A 723 17.05 -14.80 4.88
CA TYR A 723 16.90 -13.82 5.95
C TYR A 723 16.38 -14.48 7.22
N ARG A 724 16.51 -13.74 8.34
CA ARG A 724 15.87 -14.07 9.63
C ARG A 724 15.24 -12.80 10.19
N PHE A 725 14.04 -12.94 10.70
CA PHE A 725 13.33 -11.84 11.35
C PHE A 725 13.80 -11.74 12.81
N VAL A 726 14.23 -10.54 13.21
CA VAL A 726 14.79 -10.27 14.54
C VAL A 726 14.28 -8.95 15.10
N PRO A 727 14.09 -8.84 16.43
CA PRO A 727 13.89 -7.58 17.10
C PRO A 727 15.24 -6.91 17.43
N MET A 728 15.22 -5.57 17.44
CA MET A 728 16.37 -4.73 17.79
C MET A 728 15.96 -3.68 18.81
N ILE A 729 16.86 -3.36 19.73
CA ILE A 729 16.72 -2.26 20.68
C ILE A 729 17.81 -1.24 20.37
N LEU A 730 17.45 0.02 20.19
CA LEU A 730 18.43 1.09 20.03
C LEU A 730 19.19 1.28 21.34
N ASP A 731 20.51 1.34 21.26
CA ASP A 731 21.40 1.43 22.44
C ASP A 731 21.29 2.81 23.11
N GLN A 732 21.07 3.86 22.31
CA GLN A 732 20.92 5.25 22.76
C GLN A 732 19.55 5.78 22.34
N ASP A 733 18.91 6.49 23.27
CA ASP A 733 17.65 7.15 22.97
C ASP A 733 17.92 8.38 22.08
N GLY A 734 17.44 8.30 20.85
CA GLY A 734 17.39 9.43 19.92
C GLY A 734 16.01 10.11 19.97
N ASP A 735 15.80 11.06 19.11
CA ASP A 735 14.53 11.78 18.91
C ASP A 735 13.64 11.18 17.83
N ALA A 736 14.09 10.11 17.16
CA ALA A 736 13.36 9.41 16.09
C ALA A 736 13.37 7.90 16.28
N ASP A 737 12.33 7.24 15.79
CA ASP A 737 12.25 5.77 15.71
C ASP A 737 12.73 5.31 14.32
N ALA A 738 13.09 4.04 14.17
CA ALA A 738 13.52 3.48 12.90
C ALA A 738 12.34 3.43 11.91
N PRO A 739 12.42 4.12 10.75
CA PRO A 739 11.34 4.10 9.77
C PRO A 739 11.31 2.79 8.98
N PHE A 740 10.15 2.47 8.40
CA PHE A 740 9.98 1.36 7.47
C PHE A 740 10.99 1.47 6.31
N CYS A 741 11.58 0.36 5.89
CA CYS A 741 12.62 0.28 4.86
C CYS A 741 13.98 0.93 5.21
N ALA A 742 14.22 1.32 6.46
CA ALA A 742 15.55 1.76 6.89
C ALA A 742 16.57 0.62 6.76
N SER A 743 17.77 0.93 6.30
CA SER A 743 18.85 -0.05 6.13
C SER A 743 19.52 -0.41 7.45
N VAL A 744 19.84 -1.69 7.62
CA VAL A 744 20.61 -2.22 8.76
C VAL A 744 22.02 -2.58 8.30
N PHE A 745 23.03 -2.19 9.09
CA PHE A 745 24.44 -2.35 8.77
C PHE A 745 25.22 -3.11 9.86
N SER A 746 26.29 -3.78 9.41
CA SER A 746 27.37 -4.24 10.25
C SER A 746 28.68 -3.70 9.64
N GLY A 747 29.27 -2.66 10.26
CA GLY A 747 30.28 -1.83 9.60
C GLY A 747 29.73 -1.22 8.30
N GLU A 748 30.46 -1.38 7.19
CA GLU A 748 30.01 -0.84 5.89
C GLU A 748 29.08 -1.79 5.13
N LYS A 749 28.92 -3.03 5.61
CA LYS A 749 28.06 -4.01 4.94
C LYS A 749 26.60 -3.81 5.34
N ARG A 750 25.70 -3.57 4.37
CA ARG A 750 24.26 -3.65 4.57
C ARG A 750 23.87 -5.12 4.75
N ILE A 751 23.25 -5.42 5.89
CA ILE A 751 22.90 -6.78 6.32
C ILE A 751 21.40 -7.03 6.38
N GLY A 752 20.58 -5.98 6.33
CA GLY A 752 19.14 -6.13 6.51
C GLY A 752 18.35 -4.87 6.25
N ILE A 753 17.05 -4.96 6.55
CA ILE A 753 16.06 -3.90 6.35
C ILE A 753 15.06 -3.90 7.51
N ILE A 754 14.70 -2.71 7.97
CA ILE A 754 13.66 -2.52 8.99
C ILE A 754 12.28 -2.66 8.35
N THR A 755 11.38 -3.37 9.03
CA THR A 755 9.99 -3.52 8.61
C THR A 755 9.01 -2.85 9.56
N SER A 756 9.37 -2.70 10.83
CA SER A 756 8.59 -1.97 11.83
C SER A 756 9.53 -1.28 12.81
N GLY A 757 9.17 -0.08 13.25
CA GLY A 757 9.89 0.62 14.30
C GLY A 757 8.97 1.55 15.07
N GLY A 758 9.29 1.75 16.36
CA GLY A 758 8.50 2.60 17.24
C GLY A 758 9.02 2.64 18.66
N TRP A 759 8.37 3.45 19.47
CA TRP A 759 8.70 3.56 20.89
C TRP A 759 7.94 2.54 21.72
N SER A 760 8.68 1.70 22.44
CA SER A 760 8.11 0.85 23.50
C SER A 760 7.96 1.65 24.78
N PHE A 761 6.72 1.97 25.15
CA PHE A 761 6.44 2.59 26.47
C PHE A 761 6.67 1.61 27.63
N THR A 762 6.61 0.29 27.39
CA THR A 762 6.91 -0.74 28.39
C THR A 762 8.41 -0.77 28.72
N LEU A 763 9.25 -0.81 27.70
CA LEU A 763 10.71 -0.91 27.84
C LEU A 763 11.38 0.46 27.99
N ASN A 764 10.65 1.53 27.71
CA ASN A 764 11.15 2.90 27.62
C ASN A 764 12.34 3.00 26.66
N LYS A 765 12.20 2.38 25.47
CA LYS A 765 13.24 2.27 24.43
C LYS A 765 12.64 2.35 23.05
N SER A 766 13.43 2.82 22.08
CA SER A 766 13.10 2.65 20.68
C SER A 766 13.39 1.21 20.26
N VAL A 767 12.41 0.57 19.63
CA VAL A 767 12.42 -0.83 19.19
C VAL A 767 12.22 -0.88 17.69
N ALA A 768 12.92 -1.78 17.03
CA ALA A 768 12.73 -2.07 15.61
C ALA A 768 12.62 -3.57 15.36
N LEU A 769 11.86 -3.93 14.32
CA LEU A 769 11.78 -5.30 13.81
C LEU A 769 12.37 -5.29 12.40
N ALA A 770 13.17 -6.30 12.08
CA ALA A 770 13.94 -6.31 10.86
C ALA A 770 14.13 -7.71 10.28
N TYR A 771 14.31 -7.79 8.97
CA TYR A 771 14.95 -8.93 8.33
C TYR A 771 16.45 -8.68 8.21
N VAL A 772 17.25 -9.62 8.71
CA VAL A 772 18.72 -9.58 8.60
C VAL A 772 19.25 -10.86 7.97
N ARG A 773 20.48 -10.81 7.46
CA ARG A 773 21.18 -12.02 7.02
C ARG A 773 21.36 -12.98 8.19
N PRO A 774 21.21 -14.32 8.00
CA PRO A 774 21.19 -15.31 9.10
C PRO A 774 22.43 -15.28 10.00
N GLU A 775 23.60 -14.97 9.45
CA GLU A 775 24.85 -14.88 10.20
C GLU A 775 24.85 -13.79 11.30
N PHE A 776 23.84 -12.88 11.28
CA PHE A 776 23.70 -11.79 12.26
C PHE A 776 22.51 -11.97 13.21
N GLU A 777 21.74 -13.05 13.12
CA GLU A 777 20.48 -13.23 13.87
C GLU A 777 20.68 -13.38 15.42
N ALA A 778 21.89 -13.67 15.88
CA ALA A 778 22.12 -13.99 17.28
C ALA A 778 21.83 -12.80 18.20
N ALA A 779 21.07 -13.06 19.28
CA ALA A 779 20.82 -12.06 20.32
C ALA A 779 22.13 -11.56 20.93
N GLY A 780 22.21 -10.24 21.15
CA GLY A 780 23.42 -9.55 21.62
C GLY A 780 24.32 -9.05 20.47
N THR A 781 24.04 -9.40 19.23
CA THR A 781 24.78 -8.88 18.06
C THR A 781 24.58 -7.37 17.95
N LYS A 782 25.69 -6.64 17.82
CA LYS A 782 25.68 -5.19 17.59
C LYS A 782 25.56 -4.89 16.12
N VAL A 783 24.65 -3.99 15.79
CA VAL A 783 24.35 -3.52 14.44
C VAL A 783 24.11 -2.02 14.44
N GLU A 784 24.00 -1.43 13.28
CA GLU A 784 23.64 -0.02 13.12
C GLU A 784 22.40 0.10 12.23
N ILE A 785 21.49 1.00 12.57
CA ILE A 785 20.30 1.33 11.79
C ILE A 785 20.46 2.73 11.22
N GLU A 786 20.26 2.93 9.94
CA GLU A 786 20.29 4.26 9.30
C GLU A 786 18.94 4.96 9.48
N ILE A 787 18.86 5.88 10.44
CA ILE A 787 17.66 6.67 10.75
C ILE A 787 17.91 8.09 10.27
N PHE A 788 17.16 8.52 9.24
CA PHE A 788 17.28 9.85 8.63
C PHE A 788 18.72 10.27 8.34
N GLY A 789 19.49 9.36 7.74
CA GLY A 789 20.89 9.57 7.33
C GLY A 789 21.93 9.45 8.44
N THR A 790 21.52 9.13 9.67
CA THR A 790 22.44 8.89 10.79
C THR A 790 22.42 7.41 11.16
N ARG A 791 23.59 6.78 11.23
CA ARG A 791 23.72 5.41 11.76
C ARG A 791 23.62 5.43 13.28
N LYS A 792 22.62 4.74 13.81
CA LYS A 792 22.38 4.58 15.24
C LYS A 792 22.69 3.15 15.67
N SER A 793 23.49 2.99 16.73
CA SER A 793 23.81 1.68 17.28
C SER A 793 22.57 1.00 17.85
N ALA A 794 22.40 -0.28 17.57
CA ALA A 794 21.32 -1.11 18.07
C ALA A 794 21.85 -2.52 18.43
N THR A 795 21.13 -3.19 19.32
CA THR A 795 21.44 -4.56 19.71
C THR A 795 20.29 -5.47 19.35
N ILE A 796 20.58 -6.59 18.69
CA ILE A 796 19.57 -7.62 18.42
C ILE A 796 19.15 -8.25 19.75
N GLY A 797 17.84 -8.26 20.02
CA GLY A 797 17.20 -8.78 21.22
C GLY A 797 16.78 -10.23 21.09
N LEU A 798 16.33 -10.80 22.20
CA LEU A 798 15.59 -12.07 22.19
C LEU A 798 14.13 -11.82 21.79
N GLU A 799 13.53 -12.72 21.04
CA GLU A 799 12.11 -12.70 20.72
C GLU A 799 11.33 -13.58 21.70
N PRO A 800 10.30 -13.02 22.38
CA PRO A 800 9.92 -11.61 22.42
C PRO A 800 10.79 -10.79 23.39
N LEU A 801 10.80 -9.46 23.20
CA LEU A 801 11.55 -8.53 24.05
C LEU A 801 10.98 -8.40 25.47
N PHE A 802 9.67 -8.57 25.61
CA PHE A 802 8.94 -8.48 26.87
C PHE A 802 8.20 -9.79 27.15
N ASP A 803 8.23 -10.26 28.41
CA ASP A 803 7.61 -11.50 28.87
C ASP A 803 7.95 -12.70 27.97
N PRO A 804 9.24 -13.10 27.88
CA PRO A 804 9.72 -14.11 26.92
C PRO A 804 9.09 -15.49 27.13
N LYS A 805 8.60 -15.80 28.31
CA LYS A 805 7.92 -17.06 28.62
C LYS A 805 6.40 -17.01 28.38
N ASN A 806 5.86 -15.85 28.03
CA ASN A 806 4.42 -15.61 27.91
C ASN A 806 3.64 -15.92 29.22
N ASP A 807 4.27 -15.68 30.39
CA ASP A 807 3.65 -15.97 31.69
C ASP A 807 2.42 -15.08 31.91
N ARG A 808 2.49 -13.79 31.50
CA ARG A 808 1.37 -12.84 31.59
C ARG A 808 0.21 -13.24 30.70
N LEU A 809 0.52 -13.63 29.48
CA LEU A 809 -0.47 -14.05 28.49
C LEU A 809 -1.22 -15.33 28.92
N ARG A 810 -0.54 -16.20 29.66
CA ARG A 810 -1.06 -17.49 30.13
C ARG A 810 -1.65 -17.47 31.54
N SER A 811 -1.46 -16.37 32.25
CA SER A 811 -1.92 -16.20 33.62
C SER A 811 -3.42 -16.41 33.85
#